data_8e60a05c5304499b5bb5f501e0c3b370
#
_entry.id   8e60a05c5304499b5bb5f501e0c3b370
#
_cell.length_a   1.000
_cell.length_b   1.000
_cell.length_c   1.000
_cell.angle_alpha   90.00
_cell.angle_beta   90.00
_cell.angle_gamma   90.00
#
_symmetry.space_group_name_H-M   'P 1'
#
loop_
_entity.id
_entity.type
_entity.pdbx_description
1 polymer ?
#
loop_
_entity_poly.entity_id
_entity_poly.type
_entity_poly.pdbx_seq_one_letter_code
_entity_poly.pdbx_strand_id
1 'polypeptide(L)'
;MVIRFAGLGKQVNFFEYQEQARRQSRWLVFLFILAVLIIIVVIDVAILVAFGLMNIEQQQFIFSFQTLKANIPTLLGGAAVTAAVIAIASLFKTAALRAGGGKVARDLGGVLVEADARDPLRRRLYNVVEEIALASGIPVPEIYVLEQESGINAFAAGFSPADAAVAVTRGALEKLNRAELQGVIAHEFSHIFNGDMRLNIRLMGALFGILVLSLIGRRVLHGSYYVGRSKNSNGGAIVLVAVAVMLVGYIGLFFGRWIKSAVSRQREYLADASAVQFTRDPEGIAGALKKIAIYSDASYLNVETEEVSHMLFGDGEQVKMFSTHPPLNERIARIDKSFKPDDLVQLAKKIQRQGQAEAEQAAKQQEKAKPGGAGMFDADNLVDQIGNPDFSRILMAAALAASIPDEINQAAHSNQWATEVLFYCLMDRDEEIREQQLLFVAQNMGSDSEARVRGLLSASPELAREQRLPLLEISIPELKRRPPDHVSKVLTTVKLLNEADGQTDVFEYLMAKIIAQHLWESINPQQVKLSGKGSLTKAVDKALEVIAVLALHGNESKAAVESAYRAGRAVLVSDTNTPMPDIEDWCEVMDRALPILDQLKPTDKERLVKSLIATVMADSKVAVTELELLRVVCSVIHVPLPMITGGE
;
A
#
# COMPACT_ATOMS: atom_id res chain seq x y z
N MET A 1 9.89 13.59 -26.05
CA MET A 1 8.45 13.52 -26.36
C MET A 1 7.70 13.85 -25.08
N VAL A 2 7.34 15.13 -24.89
CA VAL A 2 6.65 15.60 -23.69
C VAL A 2 5.17 15.34 -23.90
N ILE A 3 4.64 14.36 -23.17
CA ILE A 3 3.18 14.15 -23.14
C ILE A 3 2.60 15.30 -22.31
N ARG A 4 2.03 16.29 -22.99
CA ARG A 4 1.22 17.33 -22.38
C ARG A 4 -0.08 16.69 -21.86
N PHE A 5 -0.24 16.60 -20.55
CA PHE A 5 -1.54 16.40 -19.94
C PHE A 5 -2.21 17.78 -19.79
N ALA A 6 -3.15 18.05 -20.68
CA ALA A 6 -4.06 19.16 -20.54
C ALA A 6 -5.10 18.81 -19.47
N GLY A 7 -5.26 19.66 -18.46
CA GLY A 7 -6.41 19.60 -17.56
C GLY A 7 -6.09 19.51 -16.06
N LEU A 8 -5.50 20.57 -15.49
CA LEU A 8 -5.66 20.88 -14.07
C LEU A 8 -7.09 21.40 -13.85
N GLY A 9 -8.04 20.48 -13.62
CA GLY A 9 -9.45 20.83 -13.41
C GLY A 9 -10.38 19.63 -13.18
N LYS A 10 -9.93 18.41 -13.47
CA LYS A 10 -10.72 17.22 -13.15
C LYS A 10 -10.06 16.48 -11.99
N GLN A 11 -10.73 16.39 -10.87
CA GLN A 11 -10.36 15.46 -9.80
C GLN A 11 -10.35 14.06 -10.43
N VAL A 12 -9.17 13.44 -10.47
CA VAL A 12 -9.03 12.05 -10.92
C VAL A 12 -9.44 11.18 -9.75
N ASN A 13 -10.49 10.40 -9.92
CA ASN A 13 -10.97 9.53 -8.85
C ASN A 13 -10.03 8.30 -8.67
N PHE A 14 -10.17 7.61 -7.54
CA PHE A 14 -9.38 6.43 -7.17
C PHE A 14 -9.32 5.35 -8.27
N PHE A 15 -10.43 5.06 -8.93
CA PHE A 15 -10.53 4.02 -9.96
C PHE A 15 -9.84 4.42 -11.26
N GLU A 16 -9.98 5.67 -11.71
CA GLU A 16 -9.24 6.21 -12.85
C GLU A 16 -7.74 6.16 -12.59
N TYR A 17 -7.32 6.47 -11.35
CA TYR A 17 -5.93 6.41 -10.95
C TYR A 17 -5.37 4.98 -10.97
N GLN A 18 -6.11 4.01 -10.43
CA GLN A 18 -5.70 2.59 -10.51
C GLN A 18 -5.54 2.11 -11.96
N GLU A 19 -6.43 2.52 -12.87
CA GLU A 19 -6.32 2.17 -14.29
C GLU A 19 -5.10 2.84 -14.95
N GLN A 20 -4.81 4.11 -14.63
CA GLN A 20 -3.61 4.81 -15.08
C GLN A 20 -2.35 4.15 -14.55
N ALA A 21 -2.28 3.82 -13.27
CA ALA A 21 -1.15 3.13 -12.64
C ALA A 21 -0.90 1.76 -13.32
N ARG A 22 -1.96 1.03 -13.65
CA ARG A 22 -1.88 -0.24 -14.38
C ARG A 22 -1.38 -0.06 -15.81
N ARG A 23 -1.80 0.99 -16.51
CA ARG A 23 -1.32 1.32 -17.87
C ARG A 23 0.15 1.68 -17.85
N GLN A 24 0.57 2.50 -16.89
CA GLN A 24 1.97 2.88 -16.69
C GLN A 24 2.84 1.66 -16.35
N SER A 25 2.37 0.76 -15.48
CA SER A 25 3.10 -0.47 -15.14
C SER A 25 3.37 -1.35 -16.38
N ARG A 26 2.40 -1.49 -17.29
CA ARG A 26 2.58 -2.23 -18.55
C ARG A 26 3.62 -1.58 -19.47
N TRP A 27 3.59 -0.24 -19.53
CA TRP A 27 4.57 0.53 -20.33
C TRP A 27 5.98 0.39 -19.76
N LEU A 28 6.13 0.43 -18.42
CA LEU A 28 7.40 0.22 -17.75
C LEU A 28 7.97 -1.18 -18.00
N VAL A 29 7.14 -2.22 -17.94
CA VAL A 29 7.56 -3.59 -18.25
C VAL A 29 8.04 -3.67 -19.70
N PHE A 30 7.33 -3.05 -20.65
CA PHE A 30 7.75 -2.98 -22.04
C PHE A 30 9.11 -2.29 -22.21
N LEU A 31 9.29 -1.12 -21.61
CA LEU A 31 10.56 -0.37 -21.65
C LEU A 31 11.70 -1.16 -20.99
N PHE A 32 11.43 -1.89 -19.91
CA PHE A 32 12.41 -2.75 -19.26
C PHE A 32 12.84 -3.90 -20.18
N ILE A 33 11.90 -4.60 -20.82
CA ILE A 33 12.21 -5.65 -21.80
C ILE A 33 13.04 -5.09 -22.94
N LEU A 34 12.67 -3.92 -23.48
CA LEU A 34 13.41 -3.25 -24.53
C LEU A 34 14.85 -2.90 -24.10
N ALA A 35 15.02 -2.39 -22.88
CA ALA A 35 16.34 -2.10 -22.31
C ALA A 35 17.19 -3.37 -22.19
N VAL A 36 16.62 -4.48 -21.72
CA VAL A 36 17.33 -5.78 -21.61
C VAL A 36 17.74 -6.28 -23.01
N LEU A 37 16.87 -6.16 -24.01
CA LEU A 37 17.20 -6.54 -25.38
C LEU A 37 18.36 -5.70 -25.95
N ILE A 38 18.36 -4.39 -25.71
CA ILE A 38 19.46 -3.51 -26.12
C ILE A 38 20.76 -3.90 -25.41
N ILE A 39 20.71 -4.17 -24.09
CA ILE A 39 21.86 -4.62 -23.30
C ILE A 39 22.44 -5.90 -23.90
N ILE A 40 21.62 -6.89 -24.22
CA ILE A 40 22.05 -8.15 -24.83
C ILE A 40 22.75 -7.89 -26.16
N VAL A 41 22.15 -7.11 -27.06
CA VAL A 41 22.74 -6.78 -28.35
C VAL A 41 24.08 -6.09 -28.19
N VAL A 42 24.23 -5.14 -27.28
CA VAL A 42 25.51 -4.42 -27.08
C VAL A 42 26.58 -5.34 -26.50
N ILE A 43 26.23 -6.25 -25.58
CA ILE A 43 27.17 -7.25 -25.05
C ILE A 43 27.58 -8.23 -26.16
N ASP A 44 26.66 -8.69 -27.01
CA ASP A 44 26.95 -9.59 -28.12
C ASP A 44 27.87 -8.94 -29.15
N VAL A 45 27.66 -7.65 -29.47
CA VAL A 45 28.56 -6.86 -30.29
C VAL A 45 29.96 -6.78 -29.66
N ALA A 46 30.04 -6.54 -28.35
CA ALA A 46 31.32 -6.50 -27.66
C ALA A 46 32.05 -7.86 -27.69
N ILE A 47 31.33 -8.97 -27.58
CA ILE A 47 31.85 -10.32 -27.70
C ILE A 47 32.39 -10.54 -29.12
N LEU A 48 31.66 -10.17 -30.18
CA LEU A 48 32.11 -10.28 -31.56
C LEU A 48 33.37 -9.46 -31.78
N VAL A 49 33.45 -8.23 -31.30
CA VAL A 49 34.63 -7.39 -31.41
C VAL A 49 35.83 -8.01 -30.69
N ALA A 50 35.63 -8.54 -29.48
CA ALA A 50 36.66 -9.18 -28.68
C ALA A 50 37.21 -10.45 -29.41
N PHE A 51 36.34 -11.29 -29.93
CA PHE A 51 36.75 -12.48 -30.70
C PHE A 51 37.38 -12.12 -32.06
N GLY A 52 36.88 -11.06 -32.73
CA GLY A 52 37.45 -10.53 -33.95
C GLY A 52 38.86 -9.97 -33.76
N LEU A 53 39.12 -9.30 -32.62
CA LEU A 53 40.46 -8.81 -32.27
C LEU A 53 41.45 -9.94 -31.95
N MET A 54 40.97 -11.11 -31.51
CA MET A 54 41.80 -12.28 -31.26
C MET A 54 42.28 -12.95 -32.56
N ASN A 55 41.61 -12.72 -33.72
CA ASN A 55 41.96 -13.25 -35.05
C ASN A 55 42.69 -12.23 -35.90
N ILE A 56 43.40 -11.26 -35.31
CA ILE A 56 44.11 -10.15 -35.99
C ILE A 56 45.22 -10.60 -36.93
N GLU A 57 45.61 -11.87 -36.99
CA GLU A 57 46.57 -12.37 -37.99
C GLU A 57 46.04 -12.31 -39.43
N GLN A 58 44.74 -12.09 -39.64
CA GLN A 58 44.12 -11.92 -40.97
C GLN A 58 43.43 -10.57 -41.14
N GLN A 59 44.09 -9.48 -40.98
CA GLN A 59 43.86 -8.08 -41.45
C GLN A 59 42.51 -7.68 -42.11
N GLN A 60 41.37 -8.28 -41.86
CA GLN A 60 40.09 -7.84 -42.40
C GLN A 60 39.01 -7.81 -41.31
N PHE A 61 38.78 -6.61 -40.77
CA PHE A 61 37.55 -6.27 -40.03
C PHE A 61 36.38 -6.23 -41.02
N ILE A 62 35.81 -7.36 -41.36
CA ILE A 62 34.60 -7.40 -42.19
C ILE A 62 33.43 -7.80 -41.32
N PHE A 63 32.59 -6.81 -40.99
CA PHE A 63 31.20 -7.08 -40.62
C PHE A 63 30.48 -7.71 -41.83
N SER A 64 30.73 -8.96 -42.05
CA SER A 64 30.10 -9.74 -43.12
C SER A 64 28.94 -10.52 -42.52
N PHE A 65 27.87 -10.68 -43.30
CA PHE A 65 26.75 -11.55 -42.94
C PHE A 65 27.22 -13.00 -42.70
N GLN A 66 28.29 -13.42 -43.35
CA GLN A 66 28.92 -14.73 -43.15
C GLN A 66 29.58 -14.84 -41.75
N THR A 67 30.25 -13.80 -41.26
CA THR A 67 30.85 -13.75 -39.92
C THR A 67 29.78 -13.79 -38.84
N LEU A 68 28.67 -13.09 -39.05
CA LEU A 68 27.52 -13.14 -38.14
C LEU A 68 26.95 -14.56 -38.09
N LYS A 69 26.74 -15.20 -39.25
CA LYS A 69 26.17 -16.56 -39.33
C LYS A 69 27.07 -17.61 -38.69
N ALA A 70 28.38 -17.48 -38.85
CA ALA A 70 29.38 -18.39 -38.24
C ALA A 70 29.40 -18.29 -36.72
N ASN A 71 29.06 -17.13 -36.14
CA ASN A 71 29.10 -16.86 -34.69
C ASN A 71 27.72 -16.94 -34.01
N ILE A 72 26.65 -17.32 -34.70
CA ILE A 72 25.31 -17.47 -34.13
C ILE A 72 25.31 -18.29 -32.84
N PRO A 73 25.97 -19.45 -32.69
CA PRO A 73 25.96 -20.19 -31.42
C PRO A 73 26.59 -19.39 -30.26
N THR A 74 27.66 -18.66 -30.50
CA THR A 74 28.35 -17.81 -29.51
C THR A 74 27.47 -16.65 -29.08
N LEU A 75 26.80 -15.99 -30.04
CA LEU A 75 25.86 -14.90 -29.75
C LEU A 75 24.64 -15.39 -28.97
N LEU A 76 24.05 -16.51 -29.40
CA LEU A 76 22.93 -17.09 -28.65
C LEU A 76 23.35 -17.51 -27.23
N GLY A 77 24.58 -18.03 -27.08
CA GLY A 77 25.16 -18.33 -25.76
C GLY A 77 25.36 -17.08 -24.91
N GLY A 78 25.93 -16.02 -25.46
CA GLY A 78 26.11 -14.72 -24.81
C GLY A 78 24.77 -14.09 -24.37
N ALA A 79 23.81 -14.07 -25.29
CA ALA A 79 22.47 -13.58 -25.06
C ALA A 79 21.77 -14.39 -23.93
N ALA A 80 21.85 -15.72 -24.00
CA ALA A 80 21.25 -16.59 -22.99
C ALA A 80 21.86 -16.38 -21.58
N VAL A 81 23.20 -16.28 -21.49
CA VAL A 81 23.89 -16.01 -20.22
C VAL A 81 23.52 -14.64 -19.69
N THR A 82 23.56 -13.60 -20.50
CA THR A 82 23.17 -12.24 -20.10
C THR A 82 21.73 -12.18 -19.60
N ALA A 83 20.81 -12.76 -20.35
CA ALA A 83 19.40 -12.84 -19.97
C ALA A 83 19.20 -13.63 -18.66
N ALA A 84 19.90 -14.76 -18.49
CA ALA A 84 19.83 -15.58 -17.30
C ALA A 84 20.36 -14.83 -16.06
N VAL A 85 21.49 -14.13 -16.17
CA VAL A 85 22.05 -13.32 -15.08
C VAL A 85 21.05 -12.25 -14.64
N ILE A 86 20.51 -11.48 -15.58
CA ILE A 86 19.52 -10.43 -15.28
C ILE A 86 18.28 -11.06 -14.63
N ALA A 87 17.74 -12.14 -15.22
CA ALA A 87 16.53 -12.78 -14.72
C ALA A 87 16.72 -13.37 -13.31
N ILE A 88 17.81 -14.13 -13.09
CA ILE A 88 18.10 -14.74 -11.78
C ILE A 88 18.31 -13.67 -10.70
N ALA A 89 19.10 -12.63 -11.00
CA ALA A 89 19.34 -11.54 -10.05
C ALA A 89 18.06 -10.75 -9.75
N SER A 90 17.23 -10.46 -10.76
CA SER A 90 15.93 -9.80 -10.60
C SER A 90 14.97 -10.65 -9.77
N LEU A 91 14.90 -11.95 -10.04
CA LEU A 91 14.05 -12.89 -9.29
C LEU A 91 14.54 -13.04 -7.85
N PHE A 92 15.85 -13.17 -7.64
CA PHE A 92 16.44 -13.25 -6.30
C PHE A 92 16.10 -12.01 -5.47
N LYS A 93 16.33 -10.80 -6.01
CA LYS A 93 16.00 -9.56 -5.29
C LYS A 93 14.51 -9.42 -5.03
N THR A 94 13.67 -9.72 -6.03
CA THR A 94 12.22 -9.71 -5.86
C THR A 94 11.79 -10.74 -4.81
N ALA A 95 12.39 -11.93 -4.78
CA ALA A 95 12.11 -12.95 -3.78
C ALA A 95 12.56 -12.52 -2.37
N ALA A 96 13.72 -11.88 -2.24
CA ALA A 96 14.20 -11.36 -0.96
C ALA A 96 13.26 -10.28 -0.38
N LEU A 97 12.65 -9.45 -1.24
CA LEU A 97 11.68 -8.42 -0.84
C LEU A 97 10.26 -8.98 -0.61
N ARG A 98 10.04 -10.26 -0.89
CA ARG A 98 8.71 -10.92 -0.80
C ARG A 98 8.20 -11.11 0.63
N ALA A 99 9.01 -10.92 1.64
CA ALA A 99 8.63 -11.16 3.03
C ALA A 99 7.77 -10.04 3.65
N GLY A 100 7.17 -9.15 2.83
CA GLY A 100 6.25 -8.11 3.25
C GLY A 100 6.91 -6.77 3.60
N GLY A 101 6.07 -5.76 3.84
CA GLY A 101 6.53 -4.39 4.13
C GLY A 101 7.36 -4.29 5.41
N GLY A 102 6.95 -5.01 6.45
CA GLY A 102 7.67 -5.03 7.73
C GLY A 102 9.11 -5.55 7.61
N LYS A 103 9.36 -6.52 6.70
CA LYS A 103 10.74 -6.95 6.44
C LYS A 103 11.56 -5.85 5.79
N VAL A 104 10.99 -5.15 4.81
CA VAL A 104 11.68 -4.03 4.16
C VAL A 104 12.06 -2.97 5.19
N ALA A 105 11.15 -2.60 6.08
CA ALA A 105 11.40 -1.63 7.13
C ALA A 105 12.51 -2.09 8.10
N ARG A 106 12.49 -3.36 8.52
CA ARG A 106 13.55 -3.94 9.40
C ARG A 106 14.90 -4.03 8.71
N ASP A 107 14.95 -4.42 7.45
CA ASP A 107 16.19 -4.51 6.68
C ASP A 107 16.86 -3.12 6.53
N LEU A 108 16.08 -2.04 6.61
CA LEU A 108 16.54 -0.65 6.65
C LEU A 108 16.88 -0.13 8.07
N GLY A 109 16.85 -0.99 9.08
CA GLY A 109 17.13 -0.64 10.46
C GLY A 109 15.94 -0.06 11.23
N GLY A 110 14.73 -0.25 10.72
CA GLY A 110 13.51 0.17 11.39
C GLY A 110 13.22 -0.62 12.67
N VAL A 111 12.95 0.11 13.74
CA VAL A 111 12.49 -0.42 15.03
C VAL A 111 10.96 -0.33 15.07
N LEU A 112 10.33 -1.44 15.36
CA LEU A 112 8.87 -1.51 15.45
C LEU A 112 8.35 -0.59 16.56
N VAL A 113 7.23 0.08 16.28
CA VAL A 113 6.50 0.90 17.26
C VAL A 113 5.30 0.11 17.75
N GLU A 114 5.26 -0.12 19.04
CA GLU A 114 4.11 -0.72 19.71
C GLU A 114 3.16 0.37 20.22
N ALA A 115 1.88 0.04 20.34
CA ALA A 115 0.84 0.99 20.73
C ALA A 115 1.04 1.57 22.13
N ASP A 116 1.63 0.78 23.06
CA ASP A 116 1.96 1.16 24.42
C ASP A 116 3.32 1.89 24.54
N ALA A 117 3.88 2.34 23.43
CA ALA A 117 5.19 3.01 23.40
C ALA A 117 5.25 4.13 24.47
N ARG A 118 6.26 4.06 25.33
CA ARG A 118 6.53 5.06 26.38
C ARG A 118 6.99 6.40 25.82
N ASP A 119 7.67 6.39 24.64
CA ASP A 119 8.12 7.59 23.95
C ASP A 119 6.93 8.37 23.40
N PRO A 120 6.69 9.62 23.84
CA PRO A 120 5.57 10.45 23.37
C PRO A 120 5.57 10.67 21.86
N LEU A 121 6.75 10.70 21.21
CA LEU A 121 6.88 10.89 19.78
C LEU A 121 6.42 9.64 19.00
N ARG A 122 6.80 8.45 19.48
CA ARG A 122 6.33 7.17 18.89
C ARG A 122 4.83 7.00 19.09
N ARG A 123 4.29 7.35 20.28
CA ARG A 123 2.84 7.32 20.53
C ARG A 123 2.08 8.27 19.60
N ARG A 124 2.61 9.50 19.39
CA ARG A 124 2.02 10.45 18.44
C ARG A 124 1.99 9.88 17.02
N LEU A 125 3.06 9.22 16.58
CA LEU A 125 3.11 8.56 15.27
C LEU A 125 2.05 7.46 15.19
N TYR A 126 1.98 6.60 16.19
CA TYR A 126 1.03 5.50 16.23
C TYR A 126 -0.41 6.00 16.10
N ASN A 127 -0.80 6.98 16.89
CA ASN A 127 -2.14 7.57 16.86
C ASN A 127 -2.47 8.18 15.48
N VAL A 128 -1.55 8.90 14.87
CA VAL A 128 -1.76 9.50 13.54
C VAL A 128 -1.96 8.42 12.47
N VAL A 129 -1.17 7.35 12.50
CA VAL A 129 -1.29 6.23 11.53
C VAL A 129 -2.62 5.50 11.74
N GLU A 130 -2.99 5.20 12.97
CA GLU A 130 -4.23 4.52 13.32
C GLU A 130 -5.46 5.34 12.90
N GLU A 131 -5.51 6.63 13.22
CA GLU A 131 -6.59 7.54 12.81
C GLU A 131 -6.80 7.54 11.29
N ILE A 132 -5.71 7.61 10.52
CA ILE A 132 -5.79 7.61 9.06
C ILE A 132 -6.22 6.24 8.54
N ALA A 133 -5.73 5.14 9.12
CA ALA A 133 -6.09 3.79 8.73
C ALA A 133 -7.59 3.52 8.92
N LEU A 134 -8.10 3.82 10.12
CA LEU A 134 -9.52 3.67 10.45
C LEU A 134 -10.42 4.54 9.57
N ALA A 135 -10.03 5.82 9.38
CA ALA A 135 -10.77 6.74 8.51
C ALA A 135 -10.85 6.25 7.07
N SER A 136 -9.82 5.55 6.63
CA SER A 136 -9.65 5.06 5.26
C SER A 136 -10.28 3.70 5.02
N GLY A 137 -10.61 2.94 6.08
CA GLY A 137 -11.13 1.58 5.99
C GLY A 137 -10.10 0.58 5.49
N ILE A 138 -8.84 0.73 5.88
CA ILE A 138 -7.78 -0.28 5.67
C ILE A 138 -7.21 -0.73 7.00
N PRO A 139 -6.67 -1.95 7.07
CA PRO A 139 -5.99 -2.42 8.27
C PRO A 139 -4.86 -1.48 8.66
N VAL A 140 -4.67 -1.24 9.95
CA VAL A 140 -3.53 -0.47 10.45
C VAL A 140 -2.24 -1.13 9.97
N PRO A 141 -1.34 -0.41 9.26
CA PRO A 141 -0.06 -0.97 8.82
C PRO A 141 0.89 -1.17 10.00
N GLU A 142 1.91 -2.02 9.84
CA GLU A 142 3.01 -2.07 10.79
C GLU A 142 3.76 -0.73 10.80
N ILE A 143 4.11 -0.22 11.97
CA ILE A 143 4.73 1.11 12.15
C ILE A 143 6.16 0.94 12.61
N TYR A 144 7.10 1.58 11.92
CA TYR A 144 8.53 1.52 12.22
C TYR A 144 9.15 2.91 12.37
N VAL A 145 10.18 3.01 13.23
CA VAL A 145 11.01 4.22 13.35
C VAL A 145 12.45 3.87 12.98
N LEU A 146 13.04 4.64 12.08
CA LEU A 146 14.48 4.60 11.74
C LEU A 146 15.23 5.49 12.73
N GLU A 147 15.63 4.92 13.86
CA GLU A 147 16.23 5.66 14.99
C GLU A 147 17.57 6.32 14.66
N GLN A 148 18.34 5.73 13.74
CA GLN A 148 19.67 6.23 13.35
C GLN A 148 19.59 7.41 12.36
N GLU A 149 18.39 7.70 11.82
CA GLU A 149 18.22 8.68 10.76
C GLU A 149 17.70 10.00 11.32
N SER A 150 18.55 11.03 11.29
CA SER A 150 18.26 12.37 11.79
C SER A 150 17.61 13.30 10.75
N GLY A 151 17.57 12.90 9.47
CA GLY A 151 16.86 13.59 8.40
C GLY A 151 15.35 13.41 8.52
N ILE A 152 14.58 14.28 7.87
CA ILE A 152 13.13 14.12 7.78
C ILE A 152 12.81 13.20 6.61
N ASN A 153 12.31 12.00 6.91
CA ASN A 153 11.94 11.04 5.89
C ASN A 153 10.84 10.09 6.35
N ALA A 154 10.12 9.51 5.39
CA ALA A 154 9.13 8.46 5.60
C ALA A 154 9.03 7.60 4.34
N PHE A 155 8.49 6.39 4.46
CA PHE A 155 8.12 5.55 3.32
C PHE A 155 7.06 4.51 3.70
N ALA A 156 6.30 4.08 2.70
CA ALA A 156 5.43 2.92 2.77
C ALA A 156 5.98 1.77 1.94
N ALA A 157 5.94 0.55 2.47
CA ALA A 157 6.37 -0.67 1.79
C ALA A 157 5.34 -1.79 1.97
N GLY A 158 5.29 -2.72 1.01
CA GLY A 158 4.39 -3.88 1.03
C GLY A 158 3.93 -4.29 -0.36
N PHE A 159 3.15 -5.34 -0.44
CA PHE A 159 2.53 -5.83 -1.69
C PHE A 159 1.04 -5.49 -1.80
N SER A 160 0.38 -5.33 -0.65
CA SER A 160 -1.04 -5.02 -0.52
C SER A 160 -1.25 -4.14 0.72
N PRO A 161 -2.41 -3.52 0.90
CA PRO A 161 -2.72 -2.82 2.16
C PRO A 161 -2.63 -3.74 3.38
N ALA A 162 -2.91 -5.04 3.21
CA ALA A 162 -2.88 -6.01 4.30
C ALA A 162 -1.47 -6.31 4.84
N ASP A 163 -0.42 -6.22 4.02
CA ASP A 163 0.99 -6.41 4.43
C ASP A 163 1.80 -5.11 4.44
N ALA A 164 1.11 -3.97 4.40
CA ALA A 164 1.76 -2.66 4.40
C ALA A 164 2.49 -2.39 5.71
N ALA A 165 3.64 -1.72 5.59
CA ALA A 165 4.37 -1.11 6.69
C ALA A 165 4.67 0.34 6.36
N VAL A 166 4.58 1.21 7.36
CA VAL A 166 4.97 2.61 7.29
C VAL A 166 6.19 2.81 8.17
N ALA A 167 7.25 3.38 7.63
CA ALA A 167 8.45 3.70 8.38
C ALA A 167 8.70 5.21 8.34
N VAL A 168 9.06 5.78 9.50
CA VAL A 168 9.32 7.21 9.68
C VAL A 168 10.69 7.35 10.37
N THR A 169 11.46 8.35 9.98
CA THR A 169 12.76 8.63 10.62
C THR A 169 12.59 9.31 11.97
N ARG A 170 13.55 9.11 12.86
CA ARG A 170 13.60 9.81 14.15
C ARG A 170 13.57 11.33 13.95
N GLY A 171 14.34 11.82 12.95
CA GLY A 171 14.36 13.25 12.63
C GLY A 171 13.01 13.81 12.18
N ALA A 172 12.17 13.02 11.50
CA ALA A 172 10.80 13.44 11.17
C ALA A 172 9.95 13.57 12.42
N LEU A 173 10.04 12.62 13.36
CA LEU A 173 9.30 12.70 14.62
C LEU A 173 9.68 13.89 15.49
N GLU A 174 10.95 14.27 15.50
CA GLU A 174 11.45 15.38 16.29
C GLU A 174 11.16 16.76 15.69
N LYS A 175 11.25 16.85 14.34
CA LYS A 175 11.19 18.13 13.62
C LYS A 175 9.80 18.50 13.12
N LEU A 176 8.92 17.51 12.87
CA LEU A 176 7.56 17.73 12.40
C LEU A 176 6.60 17.88 13.57
N ASN A 177 5.70 18.85 13.49
CA ASN A 177 4.55 18.93 14.38
C ASN A 177 3.49 17.87 13.99
N ARG A 178 2.39 17.77 14.77
CA ARG A 178 1.34 16.76 14.49
C ARG A 178 0.71 16.92 13.10
N ALA A 179 0.37 18.14 12.69
CA ALA A 179 -0.27 18.41 11.39
C ALA A 179 0.69 18.09 10.22
N GLU A 180 1.95 18.47 10.33
CA GLU A 180 2.98 18.15 9.34
C GLU A 180 3.22 16.64 9.24
N LEU A 181 3.29 15.94 10.38
CA LEU A 181 3.42 14.48 10.43
C LEU A 181 2.18 13.82 9.81
N GLN A 182 0.99 14.31 10.13
CA GLN A 182 -0.26 13.80 9.54
C GLN A 182 -0.29 14.00 8.03
N GLY A 183 0.21 15.13 7.52
CA GLY A 183 0.35 15.36 6.08
C GLY A 183 1.29 14.36 5.41
N VAL A 184 2.44 14.05 6.03
CA VAL A 184 3.39 13.04 5.53
C VAL A 184 2.79 11.65 5.56
N ILE A 185 2.15 11.25 6.65
CA ILE A 185 1.50 9.93 6.76
C ILE A 185 0.35 9.80 5.75
N ALA A 186 -0.45 10.85 5.56
CA ALA A 186 -1.51 10.85 4.55
C ALA A 186 -0.95 10.70 3.12
N HIS A 187 0.21 11.28 2.84
CA HIS A 187 0.93 11.08 1.59
C HIS A 187 1.35 9.61 1.41
N GLU A 188 1.94 8.98 2.44
CA GLU A 188 2.32 7.56 2.40
C GLU A 188 1.11 6.65 2.24
N PHE A 189 -0.01 6.96 2.89
CA PHE A 189 -1.26 6.24 2.72
C PHE A 189 -1.79 6.30 1.29
N SER A 190 -1.60 7.42 0.58
CA SER A 190 -1.94 7.51 -0.84
C SER A 190 -1.18 6.46 -1.66
N HIS A 191 0.10 6.21 -1.37
CA HIS A 191 0.87 5.15 -2.02
C HIS A 191 0.37 3.74 -1.69
N ILE A 192 -0.09 3.51 -0.45
CA ILE A 192 -0.71 2.24 -0.04
C ILE A 192 -1.99 1.99 -0.85
N PHE A 193 -2.90 2.96 -0.91
CA PHE A 193 -4.17 2.87 -1.63
C PHE A 193 -3.98 2.61 -3.12
N ASN A 194 -3.03 3.30 -3.73
CA ASN A 194 -2.82 3.25 -5.16
C ASN A 194 -2.00 2.04 -5.62
N GLY A 195 -1.50 1.22 -4.67
CA GLY A 195 -0.70 0.03 -4.96
C GLY A 195 0.69 0.35 -5.51
N ASP A 196 1.20 1.57 -5.25
CA ASP A 196 2.50 2.03 -5.71
C ASP A 196 3.64 1.22 -5.12
N MET A 197 3.47 0.75 -3.88
CA MET A 197 4.43 -0.10 -3.18
C MET A 197 4.82 -1.34 -4.00
N ARG A 198 3.84 -2.06 -4.55
CA ARG A 198 4.08 -3.27 -5.38
C ARG A 198 4.86 -2.95 -6.64
N LEU A 199 4.58 -1.81 -7.28
CA LEU A 199 5.32 -1.38 -8.45
C LEU A 199 6.77 -1.07 -8.09
N ASN A 200 7.00 -0.37 -6.98
CA ASN A 200 8.33 -0.03 -6.49
C ASN A 200 9.18 -1.29 -6.24
N ILE A 201 8.61 -2.32 -5.60
CA ILE A 201 9.30 -3.62 -5.39
C ILE A 201 9.69 -4.29 -6.71
N ARG A 202 8.80 -4.29 -7.70
CA ARG A 202 9.09 -4.85 -9.04
C ARG A 202 10.19 -4.09 -9.76
N LEU A 203 10.16 -2.75 -9.67
CA LEU A 203 11.18 -1.90 -10.26
C LEU A 203 12.55 -2.11 -9.59
N MET A 204 12.59 -2.25 -8.26
CA MET A 204 13.81 -2.60 -7.54
C MET A 204 14.41 -3.92 -8.02
N GLY A 205 13.59 -4.97 -8.12
CA GLY A 205 14.05 -6.26 -8.63
C GLY A 205 14.63 -6.15 -10.04
N ALA A 206 13.92 -5.46 -10.93
CA ALA A 206 14.34 -5.27 -12.32
C ALA A 206 15.66 -4.49 -12.45
N LEU A 207 15.78 -3.37 -11.74
CA LEU A 207 16.99 -2.54 -11.75
C LEU A 207 18.19 -3.25 -11.11
N PHE A 208 17.96 -4.04 -10.05
CA PHE A 208 18.99 -4.86 -9.44
C PHE A 208 19.57 -5.90 -10.41
N GLY A 209 18.70 -6.53 -11.24
CA GLY A 209 19.16 -7.45 -12.28
C GLY A 209 20.14 -6.81 -13.27
N ILE A 210 19.88 -5.56 -13.68
CA ILE A 210 20.78 -4.79 -14.53
C ILE A 210 22.06 -4.39 -13.77
N LEU A 211 21.94 -3.97 -12.52
CA LEU A 211 23.08 -3.58 -11.68
C LEU A 211 24.08 -4.71 -11.51
N VAL A 212 23.60 -5.95 -11.34
CA VAL A 212 24.47 -7.12 -11.15
C VAL A 212 25.41 -7.32 -12.33
N LEU A 213 25.01 -6.99 -13.57
CA LEU A 213 25.94 -7.01 -14.72
C LEU A 213 27.12 -6.08 -14.51
N SER A 214 26.88 -4.84 -14.06
CA SER A 214 27.95 -3.87 -13.77
C SER A 214 28.89 -4.39 -12.69
N LEU A 215 28.34 -4.99 -11.64
CA LEU A 215 29.11 -5.56 -10.54
C LEU A 215 29.97 -6.74 -11.00
N ILE A 216 29.44 -7.62 -11.84
CA ILE A 216 30.18 -8.74 -12.46
C ILE A 216 31.30 -8.20 -13.33
N GLY A 217 31.01 -7.27 -14.25
CA GLY A 217 32.00 -6.65 -15.11
C GLY A 217 33.15 -6.01 -14.29
N ARG A 218 32.81 -5.25 -13.27
CA ARG A 218 33.78 -4.63 -12.35
C ARG A 218 34.62 -5.68 -11.63
N ARG A 219 34.03 -6.78 -11.16
CA ARG A 219 34.74 -7.84 -10.45
C ARG A 219 35.71 -8.59 -11.36
N VAL A 220 35.30 -8.86 -12.61
CA VAL A 220 36.17 -9.46 -13.62
C VAL A 220 37.35 -8.55 -13.96
N LEU A 221 37.12 -7.23 -14.10
CA LEU A 221 38.18 -6.25 -14.33
C LEU A 221 39.22 -6.24 -13.19
N HIS A 222 38.76 -6.22 -11.94
CA HIS A 222 39.66 -6.30 -10.81
C HIS A 222 40.46 -7.62 -10.75
N GLY A 223 39.78 -8.74 -11.08
CA GLY A 223 40.43 -10.07 -11.15
C GLY A 223 41.44 -10.15 -12.28
N SER A 224 41.16 -9.57 -13.45
CA SER A 224 42.09 -9.59 -14.62
C SER A 224 43.39 -8.84 -14.40
N TYR A 225 43.41 -7.85 -13.50
CA TYR A 225 44.62 -7.13 -13.12
C TYR A 225 45.66 -8.07 -12.47
N TYR A 226 45.20 -9.11 -11.77
CA TYR A 226 46.10 -10.11 -11.13
C TYR A 226 46.51 -11.23 -12.09
N VAL A 227 45.68 -11.49 -13.15
CA VAL A 227 45.93 -12.57 -14.13
C VAL A 227 46.81 -12.08 -15.31
N GLY A 228 46.90 -10.77 -15.54
CA GLY A 228 47.51 -10.13 -16.74
C GLY A 228 49.04 -10.26 -16.88
N ARG A 229 49.72 -11.12 -16.11
CA ARG A 229 51.16 -11.40 -16.24
C ARG A 229 51.50 -12.70 -16.97
N SER A 230 50.51 -13.44 -17.44
CA SER A 230 50.70 -14.63 -18.27
C SER A 230 50.81 -14.26 -19.75
N LYS A 231 51.88 -14.72 -20.43
CA LYS A 231 52.23 -14.44 -21.82
C LYS A 231 51.26 -15.03 -22.87
N ASN A 232 50.07 -15.54 -22.49
CA ASN A 232 49.11 -16.13 -23.39
C ASN A 232 47.98 -15.13 -23.69
N SER A 233 47.73 -14.90 -24.95
CA SER A 233 47.09 -13.79 -25.66
C SER A 233 45.60 -13.46 -25.35
N ASN A 234 44.93 -14.13 -24.46
CA ASN A 234 43.45 -13.95 -24.28
C ASN A 234 43.03 -12.88 -23.23
N GLY A 235 44.00 -12.32 -22.49
CA GLY A 235 43.73 -11.35 -21.42
C GLY A 235 43.08 -10.06 -21.90
N GLY A 236 43.47 -9.55 -23.05
CA GLY A 236 42.93 -8.33 -23.64
C GLY A 236 41.45 -8.42 -24.03
N ALA A 237 41.04 -9.55 -24.59
CA ALA A 237 39.65 -9.79 -24.96
C ALA A 237 38.71 -9.89 -23.74
N ILE A 238 39.19 -10.56 -22.68
CA ILE A 238 38.43 -10.67 -21.41
C ILE A 238 38.26 -9.28 -20.79
N VAL A 239 39.31 -8.44 -20.79
CA VAL A 239 39.22 -7.06 -20.27
C VAL A 239 38.24 -6.25 -21.09
N LEU A 240 38.27 -6.34 -22.46
CA LEU A 240 37.36 -5.62 -23.33
C LEU A 240 35.88 -5.99 -23.04
N VAL A 241 35.60 -7.30 -22.98
CA VAL A 241 34.24 -7.77 -22.65
C VAL A 241 33.82 -7.33 -21.26
N ALA A 242 34.68 -7.42 -20.25
CA ALA A 242 34.38 -6.99 -18.89
C ALA A 242 34.10 -5.49 -18.78
N VAL A 243 34.87 -4.64 -19.50
CA VAL A 243 34.60 -3.21 -19.62
C VAL A 243 33.27 -2.95 -20.30
N ALA A 244 32.97 -3.65 -21.39
CA ALA A 244 31.70 -3.52 -22.09
C ALA A 244 30.51 -3.89 -21.20
N VAL A 245 30.57 -5.04 -20.52
CA VAL A 245 29.53 -5.49 -19.57
C VAL A 245 29.35 -4.48 -18.43
N MET A 246 30.45 -3.95 -17.88
CA MET A 246 30.37 -2.93 -16.85
C MET A 246 29.72 -1.64 -17.35
N LEU A 247 30.15 -1.10 -18.48
CA LEU A 247 29.63 0.14 -19.06
C LEU A 247 28.14 0.00 -19.44
N VAL A 248 27.79 -1.11 -20.10
CA VAL A 248 26.42 -1.38 -20.52
C VAL A 248 25.50 -1.54 -19.30
N GLY A 249 25.97 -2.21 -18.25
CA GLY A 249 25.24 -2.31 -17.00
C GLY A 249 24.98 -0.93 -16.35
N TYR A 250 25.99 -0.05 -16.33
CA TYR A 250 25.80 1.34 -15.82
C TYR A 250 24.89 2.17 -16.71
N ILE A 251 25.00 2.06 -18.02
CA ILE A 251 24.09 2.75 -18.97
C ILE A 251 22.66 2.24 -18.78
N GLY A 252 22.47 0.93 -18.66
CA GLY A 252 21.16 0.33 -18.41
C GLY A 252 20.56 0.80 -17.08
N LEU A 253 21.37 0.89 -16.03
CA LEU A 253 20.96 1.43 -14.73
C LEU A 253 20.58 2.91 -14.84
N PHE A 254 21.35 3.72 -15.58
CA PHE A 254 21.05 5.13 -15.84
C PHE A 254 19.67 5.30 -16.50
N PHE A 255 19.42 4.60 -17.61
CA PHE A 255 18.12 4.68 -18.29
C PHE A 255 16.99 4.11 -17.45
N GLY A 256 17.23 3.04 -16.71
CA GLY A 256 16.26 2.46 -15.77
C GLY A 256 15.84 3.45 -14.69
N ARG A 257 16.78 4.17 -14.10
CA ARG A 257 16.52 5.24 -13.12
C ARG A 257 15.77 6.41 -13.75
N TRP A 258 16.13 6.80 -14.95
CA TRP A 258 15.45 7.89 -15.66
C TRP A 258 14.00 7.57 -15.97
N ILE A 259 13.72 6.36 -16.49
CA ILE A 259 12.35 5.88 -16.75
C ILE A 259 11.54 5.85 -15.45
N LYS A 260 12.14 5.32 -14.39
CA LYS A 260 11.54 5.26 -13.05
C LYS A 260 11.20 6.65 -12.52
N SER A 261 12.14 7.60 -12.59
CA SER A 261 11.93 8.99 -12.16
C SER A 261 10.78 9.66 -12.92
N ALA A 262 10.67 9.43 -14.24
CA ALA A 262 9.61 10.02 -15.05
C ALA A 262 8.21 9.54 -14.64
N VAL A 263 8.08 8.26 -14.25
CA VAL A 263 6.81 7.68 -13.79
C VAL A 263 6.50 8.08 -12.36
N SER A 264 7.51 8.14 -11.49
CA SER A 264 7.34 8.47 -10.08
C SER A 264 6.81 9.89 -9.87
N ARG A 265 7.33 10.88 -10.60
CA ARG A 265 6.96 12.30 -10.40
C ARG A 265 5.47 12.60 -10.46
N GLN A 266 4.73 11.96 -11.36
CA GLN A 266 3.28 12.19 -11.46
C GLN A 266 2.53 11.63 -10.25
N ARG A 267 3.01 10.51 -9.71
CA ARG A 267 2.43 9.87 -8.53
C ARG A 267 2.66 10.71 -7.27
N GLU A 268 3.83 11.34 -7.17
CA GLU A 268 4.14 12.26 -6.08
C GLU A 268 3.20 13.45 -6.03
N TYR A 269 2.96 14.10 -7.17
CA TYR A 269 2.01 15.22 -7.20
C TYR A 269 0.59 14.81 -6.81
N LEU A 270 0.22 13.59 -7.14
CA LEU A 270 -1.09 13.09 -6.79
C LEU A 270 -1.15 12.70 -5.31
N ALA A 271 -0.09 12.10 -4.78
CA ALA A 271 0.02 11.80 -3.36
C ALA A 271 0.00 13.08 -2.51
N ASP A 272 0.66 14.15 -2.97
CA ASP A 272 0.57 15.48 -2.34
C ASP A 272 -0.85 16.02 -2.35
N ALA A 273 -1.55 15.93 -3.48
CA ALA A 273 -2.94 16.37 -3.60
C ALA A 273 -3.87 15.53 -2.70
N SER A 274 -3.64 14.21 -2.63
CA SER A 274 -4.37 13.31 -1.75
C SER A 274 -4.11 13.65 -0.27
N ALA A 275 -2.85 13.94 0.10
CA ALA A 275 -2.53 14.35 1.47
C ALA A 275 -3.27 15.61 1.89
N VAL A 276 -3.34 16.63 1.00
CA VAL A 276 -4.14 17.85 1.24
C VAL A 276 -5.62 17.52 1.39
N GLN A 277 -6.14 16.60 0.57
CA GLN A 277 -7.54 16.21 0.62
C GLN A 277 -7.86 15.42 1.88
N PHE A 278 -7.01 14.48 2.30
CA PHE A 278 -7.17 13.71 3.54
C PHE A 278 -7.19 14.60 4.78
N THR A 279 -6.24 15.53 4.86
CA THR A 279 -6.06 16.36 6.05
C THR A 279 -6.90 17.64 6.01
N ARG A 280 -7.39 18.06 4.83
CA ARG A 280 -7.91 19.41 4.55
C ARG A 280 -6.99 20.53 5.03
N ASP A 281 -5.74 20.20 5.27
CA ASP A 281 -4.71 21.10 5.72
C ASP A 281 -3.56 21.14 4.71
N PRO A 282 -3.60 22.08 3.74
CA PRO A 282 -2.51 22.25 2.81
C PRO A 282 -1.23 22.72 3.51
N GLU A 283 -1.34 23.40 4.68
CA GLU A 283 -0.18 23.89 5.41
C GLU A 283 0.59 22.74 6.09
N GLY A 284 -0.09 21.67 6.49
CA GLY A 284 0.54 20.49 7.08
C GLY A 284 1.57 19.86 6.14
N ILE A 285 1.13 19.41 4.96
CA ILE A 285 2.06 18.81 3.97
C ILE A 285 3.04 19.85 3.38
N ALA A 286 2.60 21.09 3.11
CA ALA A 286 3.49 22.14 2.64
C ALA A 286 4.56 22.51 3.69
N GLY A 287 4.19 22.56 4.97
CA GLY A 287 5.10 22.78 6.09
C GLY A 287 6.14 21.66 6.20
N ALA A 288 5.71 20.40 6.10
CA ALA A 288 6.61 19.25 6.08
C ALA A 288 7.61 19.35 4.91
N LEU A 289 7.13 19.63 3.68
CA LEU A 289 7.98 19.78 2.50
C LEU A 289 8.98 20.96 2.65
N LYS A 290 8.55 22.09 3.22
CA LYS A 290 9.42 23.24 3.52
C LYS A 290 10.52 22.85 4.52
N LYS A 291 10.19 22.13 5.58
CA LYS A 291 11.16 21.61 6.55
C LYS A 291 12.10 20.58 5.93
N ILE A 292 11.60 19.67 5.09
CA ILE A 292 12.45 18.74 4.34
C ILE A 292 13.46 19.51 3.48
N ALA A 293 13.03 20.55 2.78
CA ALA A 293 13.91 21.36 1.94
C ALA A 293 15.05 22.05 2.78
N ILE A 294 14.73 22.46 4.01
CA ILE A 294 15.72 23.11 4.92
C ILE A 294 16.70 22.09 5.52
N TYR A 295 16.21 20.89 5.84
CA TYR A 295 16.98 19.85 6.53
C TYR A 295 17.56 18.78 5.59
N SER A 296 17.32 18.84 4.26
CA SER A 296 17.75 17.84 3.28
C SER A 296 19.26 17.62 3.22
N ASP A 297 20.06 18.62 3.58
CA ASP A 297 21.52 18.50 3.60
C ASP A 297 22.06 17.62 4.75
N ALA A 298 21.19 17.12 5.65
CA ALA A 298 21.57 16.36 6.84
C ALA A 298 21.12 14.88 6.83
N SER A 299 20.51 14.41 5.74
CA SER A 299 19.96 13.06 5.65
C SER A 299 20.95 12.08 5.04
N TYR A 300 21.59 11.27 5.87
CA TYR A 300 22.49 10.18 5.46
C TYR A 300 21.93 8.85 5.95
N LEU A 301 21.31 8.08 5.06
CA LEU A 301 20.99 6.68 5.36
C LEU A 301 22.28 5.83 5.32
N ASN A 302 22.55 5.09 6.39
CA ASN A 302 23.70 4.19 6.52
C ASN A 302 23.59 2.91 5.65
N VAL A 303 22.60 2.80 4.79
CA VAL A 303 22.38 1.67 3.88
C VAL A 303 22.69 2.13 2.46
N GLU A 304 23.06 1.21 1.57
CA GLU A 304 23.24 1.48 0.14
C GLU A 304 22.00 2.19 -0.42
N THR A 305 22.03 3.52 -0.35
CA THR A 305 20.91 4.45 -0.64
C THR A 305 20.40 4.31 -2.07
N GLU A 306 21.21 3.74 -2.97
CA GLU A 306 20.83 3.53 -4.36
C GLU A 306 19.63 2.59 -4.54
N GLU A 307 19.46 1.59 -3.66
CA GLU A 307 18.39 0.61 -3.78
C GLU A 307 17.03 1.13 -3.29
N VAL A 308 17.04 2.04 -2.32
CA VAL A 308 15.82 2.48 -1.62
C VAL A 308 15.48 3.96 -1.77
N SER A 309 16.38 4.74 -2.39
CA SER A 309 16.18 6.20 -2.58
C SER A 309 14.83 6.61 -3.17
N HIS A 310 14.20 5.72 -3.90
CA HIS A 310 12.90 5.94 -4.53
C HIS A 310 11.69 5.69 -3.63
N MET A 311 11.91 5.14 -2.45
CA MET A 311 10.87 4.92 -1.45
C MET A 311 10.90 6.01 -0.36
N LEU A 312 11.93 6.85 -0.36
CA LEU A 312 12.12 7.86 0.65
C LEU A 312 11.44 9.16 0.24
N PHE A 313 10.86 9.85 1.17
CA PHE A 313 10.16 11.13 0.96
C PHE A 313 11.10 12.27 0.56
N GLY A 314 12.36 12.22 1.00
CA GLY A 314 13.41 13.18 0.67
C GLY A 314 14.56 12.52 -0.09
N ASP A 315 15.18 13.27 -1.00
CA ASP A 315 16.37 12.82 -1.73
C ASP A 315 17.60 12.90 -0.83
N GLY A 316 18.29 11.77 -0.67
CA GLY A 316 19.69 11.79 -0.20
C GLY A 316 20.59 12.48 -1.23
N GLU A 317 21.90 12.66 -0.93
CA GLU A 317 22.90 13.31 -1.80
C GLU A 317 23.05 12.66 -3.18
N GLN A 318 22.05 12.75 -4.06
CA GLN A 318 22.17 12.27 -5.43
C GLN A 318 21.92 13.37 -6.47
N VAL A 319 22.62 13.22 -7.58
CA VAL A 319 22.54 14.10 -8.73
C VAL A 319 21.07 14.38 -9.08
N LYS A 320 20.64 15.63 -9.04
CA LYS A 320 19.26 16.15 -9.26
C LYS A 320 18.53 15.58 -10.49
N MET A 321 19.26 14.96 -11.42
CA MET A 321 18.73 14.41 -12.66
C MET A 321 18.03 13.03 -12.48
N PHE A 322 18.33 12.32 -11.39
CA PHE A 322 17.79 10.97 -11.09
C PHE A 322 16.85 10.94 -9.89
N SER A 323 16.57 12.10 -9.31
CA SER A 323 15.61 12.23 -8.22
C SER A 323 14.28 11.62 -8.63
N THR A 324 13.80 10.68 -7.85
CA THR A 324 12.50 10.03 -8.05
C THR A 324 11.36 10.94 -7.63
N HIS A 325 11.62 11.88 -6.75
CA HIS A 325 10.68 12.91 -6.35
C HIS A 325 10.86 14.15 -7.21
N PRO A 326 9.76 14.88 -7.53
CA PRO A 326 9.86 16.20 -8.16
C PRO A 326 10.60 17.17 -7.27
N PRO A 327 11.18 18.25 -7.83
CA PRO A 327 11.81 19.29 -7.03
C PRO A 327 10.87 19.80 -5.93
N LEU A 328 11.35 19.86 -4.68
CA LEU A 328 10.54 20.30 -3.53
C LEU A 328 9.86 21.63 -3.77
N ASN A 329 10.56 22.59 -4.39
CA ASN A 329 9.98 23.90 -4.73
C ASN A 329 8.76 23.79 -5.64
N GLU A 330 8.75 22.83 -6.60
CA GLU A 330 7.58 22.61 -7.46
C GLU A 330 6.43 21.97 -6.70
N ARG A 331 6.72 21.02 -5.81
CA ARG A 331 5.72 20.37 -4.95
C ARG A 331 5.07 21.40 -4.03
N ILE A 332 5.88 22.21 -3.33
CA ILE A 332 5.40 23.26 -2.43
C ILE A 332 4.55 24.29 -3.19
N ALA A 333 5.03 24.79 -4.35
CA ALA A 333 4.31 25.78 -5.13
C ALA A 333 2.97 25.29 -5.71
N ARG A 334 2.79 23.97 -5.88
CA ARG A 334 1.51 23.39 -6.29
C ARG A 334 0.49 23.34 -5.16
N ILE A 335 0.95 23.14 -3.93
CA ILE A 335 0.11 23.08 -2.72
C ILE A 335 -0.16 24.52 -2.21
N ASP A 336 0.90 25.29 -2.04
CA ASP A 336 0.88 26.67 -1.57
C ASP A 336 1.22 27.62 -2.72
N LYS A 337 0.20 28.20 -3.34
CA LYS A 337 0.36 29.13 -4.49
C LYS A 337 1.03 30.45 -4.11
N SER A 338 1.10 30.80 -2.83
CA SER A 338 1.77 31.99 -2.33
C SER A 338 3.28 31.81 -2.12
N PHE A 339 3.76 30.57 -2.14
CA PHE A 339 5.14 30.19 -1.86
C PHE A 339 6.15 30.84 -2.80
N LYS A 340 7.20 31.38 -2.20
CA LYS A 340 8.39 31.89 -2.90
C LYS A 340 9.64 31.19 -2.34
N PRO A 341 10.66 30.87 -3.16
CA PRO A 341 11.89 30.24 -2.67
C PRO A 341 12.56 30.97 -1.51
N ASP A 342 12.44 32.31 -1.45
CA ASP A 342 12.99 33.15 -0.36
C ASP A 342 12.31 32.86 0.99
N ASP A 343 11.08 32.33 0.98
CA ASP A 343 10.36 31.97 2.20
C ASP A 343 11.08 30.84 2.98
N LEU A 344 11.81 29.94 2.27
CA LEU A 344 12.61 28.92 2.90
C LEU A 344 13.75 29.51 3.74
N VAL A 345 14.40 30.55 3.24
CA VAL A 345 15.49 31.25 3.95
C VAL A 345 14.95 31.93 5.21
N GLN A 346 13.77 32.54 5.13
CA GLN A 346 13.13 33.18 6.28
C GLN A 346 12.69 32.12 7.31
N LEU A 347 12.11 31.01 6.84
CA LEU A 347 11.70 29.91 7.70
C LEU A 347 12.91 29.25 8.38
N ALA A 348 14.01 29.03 7.67
CA ALA A 348 15.26 28.51 8.23
C ALA A 348 15.80 29.40 9.37
N LYS A 349 15.82 30.73 9.15
CA LYS A 349 16.19 31.71 10.19
C LYS A 349 15.23 31.68 11.39
N LYS A 350 13.94 31.51 11.15
CA LYS A 350 12.92 31.40 12.21
C LYS A 350 13.10 30.13 13.04
N ILE A 351 13.30 28.99 12.38
CA ILE A 351 13.56 27.69 13.04
C ILE A 351 14.85 27.78 13.90
N GLN A 352 15.91 28.38 13.37
CA GLN A 352 17.16 28.55 14.11
C GLN A 352 16.98 29.44 15.35
N ARG A 353 16.18 30.49 15.27
CA ARG A 353 15.84 31.38 16.40
C ARG A 353 14.91 30.68 17.41
N GLN A 354 13.96 29.89 16.93
CA GLN A 354 13.04 29.13 17.80
C GLN A 354 13.75 28.01 18.54
N GLY A 355 14.67 27.27 17.89
CA GLY A 355 15.49 26.26 18.57
C GLY A 355 16.39 26.84 19.68
N GLN A 356 16.74 28.14 19.61
CA GLN A 356 17.39 28.86 20.70
C GLN A 356 16.43 29.30 21.81
N ALA A 357 15.16 29.59 21.46
CA ALA A 357 14.13 30.04 22.41
C ALA A 357 13.38 28.86 23.07
N GLU A 358 13.19 27.74 22.37
CA GLU A 358 12.51 26.54 22.90
C GLU A 358 13.36 25.78 23.91
N ALA A 359 14.70 25.90 23.84
CA ALA A 359 15.58 25.48 24.92
C ALA A 359 15.27 26.23 26.24
N GLU A 360 14.69 27.42 26.18
CA GLU A 360 14.26 28.23 27.32
C GLU A 360 12.77 28.05 27.70
N GLN A 361 11.91 27.56 26.79
CA GLN A 361 10.45 27.57 26.99
C GLN A 361 9.75 26.20 27.04
N ALA A 362 10.46 25.10 27.04
CA ALA A 362 9.92 23.73 27.09
C ALA A 362 9.08 23.39 28.37
N ALA A 363 8.74 24.40 29.17
CA ALA A 363 8.02 24.27 30.43
C ALA A 363 6.54 24.73 30.40
N LYS A 364 5.98 25.25 29.31
CA LYS A 364 4.58 25.76 29.33
C LYS A 364 3.84 25.59 28.02
N GLN A 365 2.70 24.91 28.13
CA GLN A 365 1.41 25.02 27.43
C GLN A 365 0.94 23.86 26.56
N GLN A 366 -0.09 23.19 27.12
CA GLN A 366 -1.20 22.52 26.41
C GLN A 366 -2.41 23.45 26.39
N GLU A 367 -3.13 23.55 25.28
CA GLU A 367 -4.59 23.80 25.29
C GLU A 367 -5.31 23.61 23.93
N LYS A 368 -6.33 22.77 23.96
CA LYS A 368 -7.70 22.63 23.41
C LYS A 368 -8.10 23.10 21.99
N ALA A 369 -8.72 22.19 21.23
CA ALA A 369 -9.58 22.45 20.07
C ALA A 369 -10.99 21.82 20.24
N LYS A 370 -12.02 22.49 19.68
CA LYS A 370 -13.45 22.10 19.71
C LYS A 370 -13.94 21.58 18.35
N PRO A 371 -14.96 20.70 18.32
CA PRO A 371 -15.49 20.10 17.08
C PRO A 371 -16.65 20.88 16.43
N GLY A 372 -16.81 20.71 15.12
CA GLY A 372 -17.89 21.27 14.31
C GLY A 372 -18.55 20.23 13.36
N GLY A 373 -19.82 20.41 13.10
CA GLY A 373 -20.85 19.48 12.73
C GLY A 373 -20.94 18.92 11.30
N ALA A 374 -21.88 17.97 11.17
CA ALA A 374 -22.13 17.05 10.09
C ALA A 374 -22.83 17.69 8.86
N GLY A 375 -22.52 17.21 7.65
CA GLY A 375 -23.13 17.57 6.39
C GLY A 375 -23.72 16.37 5.65
N MET A 376 -24.71 16.64 4.83
CA MET A 376 -25.62 15.73 4.11
C MET A 376 -24.92 14.85 3.08
N PHE A 377 -25.33 13.60 2.92
CA PHE A 377 -24.72 12.57 2.07
C PHE A 377 -25.19 12.68 0.61
N ASP A 378 -24.24 12.57 -0.31
CA ASP A 378 -24.46 12.46 -1.76
C ASP A 378 -23.68 11.24 -2.29
N ALA A 379 -24.33 10.39 -3.07
CA ALA A 379 -23.78 9.12 -3.58
C ALA A 379 -22.51 9.32 -4.45
N ASP A 380 -22.53 10.33 -5.32
CA ASP A 380 -21.38 10.62 -6.17
C ASP A 380 -20.20 11.14 -5.34
N ASN A 381 -20.47 11.93 -4.31
CA ASN A 381 -19.46 12.43 -3.37
C ASN A 381 -18.83 11.28 -2.54
N LEU A 382 -19.58 10.25 -2.20
CA LEU A 382 -19.06 9.09 -1.49
C LEU A 382 -18.10 8.25 -2.34
N VAL A 383 -18.40 8.06 -3.63
CA VAL A 383 -17.51 7.35 -4.56
C VAL A 383 -16.21 8.12 -4.79
N ASP A 384 -16.27 9.45 -4.88
CA ASP A 384 -15.07 10.29 -5.03
C ASP A 384 -14.18 10.29 -3.78
N GLN A 385 -14.71 9.92 -2.62
CA GLN A 385 -13.95 9.77 -1.37
C GLN A 385 -13.32 8.38 -1.18
N ILE A 386 -13.59 7.42 -2.05
CA ILE A 386 -12.97 6.10 -2.00
C ILE A 386 -11.46 6.22 -2.20
N GLY A 387 -10.69 5.68 -1.26
CA GLY A 387 -9.23 5.83 -1.22
C GLY A 387 -8.76 7.25 -0.92
N ASN A 388 -9.66 8.15 -0.51
CA ASN A 388 -9.38 9.56 -0.30
C ASN A 388 -10.33 10.16 0.77
N PRO A 389 -10.28 9.68 2.04
CA PRO A 389 -11.16 10.12 3.12
C PRO A 389 -10.94 11.61 3.43
N ASP A 390 -12.00 12.31 3.75
CA ASP A 390 -11.89 13.71 4.16
C ASP A 390 -11.56 13.85 5.66
N PHE A 391 -11.18 15.08 6.07
CA PHE A 391 -10.76 15.38 7.43
C PHE A 391 -11.86 15.10 8.48
N SER A 392 -13.14 15.29 8.14
CA SER A 392 -14.25 15.00 9.06
C SER A 392 -14.29 13.52 9.43
N ARG A 393 -13.96 12.62 8.49
CA ARG A 393 -13.90 11.17 8.71
C ARG A 393 -12.71 10.76 9.57
N ILE A 394 -11.58 11.45 9.45
CA ILE A 394 -10.43 11.24 10.32
C ILE A 394 -10.80 11.64 11.77
N LEU A 395 -11.49 12.77 11.95
CA LEU A 395 -11.98 13.17 13.28
C LEU A 395 -13.02 12.19 13.83
N MET A 396 -13.91 11.66 12.99
CA MET A 396 -14.90 10.65 13.40
C MET A 396 -14.22 9.34 13.77
N ALA A 397 -13.24 8.88 13.00
CA ALA A 397 -12.45 7.70 13.33
C ALA A 397 -11.71 7.84 14.66
N ALA A 398 -11.09 9.01 14.91
CA ALA A 398 -10.44 9.32 16.17
C ALA A 398 -11.44 9.36 17.34
N ALA A 399 -12.64 9.91 17.12
CA ALA A 399 -13.69 9.95 18.15
C ALA A 399 -14.23 8.54 18.46
N LEU A 400 -14.41 7.71 17.44
CA LEU A 400 -14.86 6.33 17.60
C LEU A 400 -13.80 5.48 18.31
N ALA A 401 -12.54 5.58 17.93
CA ALA A 401 -11.44 4.91 18.63
C ALA A 401 -11.35 5.34 20.09
N ALA A 402 -11.53 6.63 20.38
CA ALA A 402 -11.58 7.16 21.75
C ALA A 402 -12.83 6.75 22.56
N SER A 403 -13.90 6.29 21.90
CA SER A 403 -15.11 5.80 22.56
C SER A 403 -15.01 4.34 23.01
N ILE A 404 -14.02 3.59 22.51
CA ILE A 404 -13.77 2.21 22.95
C ILE A 404 -13.25 2.23 24.40
N PRO A 405 -13.77 1.38 25.30
CA PRO A 405 -13.28 1.32 26.67
C PRO A 405 -11.78 1.08 26.74
N ASP A 406 -11.07 1.82 27.58
CA ASP A 406 -9.59 1.80 27.65
C ASP A 406 -9.02 0.39 27.83
N GLU A 407 -9.65 -0.45 28.65
CA GLU A 407 -9.21 -1.83 28.91
C GLU A 407 -9.30 -2.69 27.63
N ILE A 408 -10.38 -2.55 26.87
CA ILE A 408 -10.61 -3.27 25.60
C ILE A 408 -9.66 -2.74 24.53
N ASN A 409 -9.48 -1.43 24.47
CA ASN A 409 -8.56 -0.79 23.53
C ASN A 409 -7.11 -1.24 23.78
N GLN A 410 -6.65 -1.26 25.03
CA GLN A 410 -5.33 -1.78 25.40
C GLN A 410 -5.18 -3.26 25.07
N ALA A 411 -6.22 -4.07 25.27
CA ALA A 411 -6.21 -5.48 24.91
C ALA A 411 -6.06 -5.67 23.37
N ALA A 412 -6.74 -4.86 22.56
CA ALA A 412 -6.65 -4.91 21.09
C ALA A 412 -5.23 -4.62 20.57
N HIS A 413 -4.53 -3.72 21.24
CA HIS A 413 -3.14 -3.36 20.91
C HIS A 413 -2.10 -4.33 21.52
N SER A 414 -2.54 -5.31 22.28
CA SER A 414 -1.63 -6.27 22.93
C SER A 414 -1.45 -7.53 22.12
N ASN A 415 -0.20 -7.87 21.84
CA ASN A 415 0.12 -9.14 21.19
C ASN A 415 -0.44 -10.36 21.98
N GLN A 416 -0.59 -10.27 23.29
CA GLN A 416 -1.11 -11.35 24.12
C GLN A 416 -2.63 -11.51 24.03
N TRP A 417 -3.37 -10.43 23.76
CA TRP A 417 -4.82 -10.36 23.85
C TRP A 417 -5.55 -10.16 22.53
N ALA A 418 -4.86 -9.79 21.46
CA ALA A 418 -5.49 -9.48 20.18
C ALA A 418 -6.36 -10.62 19.63
N THR A 419 -5.98 -11.88 19.88
CA THR A 419 -6.77 -13.05 19.48
C THR A 419 -8.08 -13.12 20.27
N GLU A 420 -8.03 -12.88 21.57
CA GLU A 420 -9.18 -12.92 22.45
C GLU A 420 -10.12 -11.74 22.23
N VAL A 421 -9.58 -10.57 21.88
CA VAL A 421 -10.38 -9.40 21.44
C VAL A 421 -11.15 -9.73 20.16
N LEU A 422 -10.53 -10.42 19.21
CA LEU A 422 -11.20 -10.89 18.02
C LEU A 422 -12.41 -11.79 18.37
N PHE A 423 -12.22 -12.76 19.25
CA PHE A 423 -13.30 -13.65 19.67
C PHE A 423 -14.38 -12.88 20.43
N TYR A 424 -13.99 -11.98 21.33
CA TYR A 424 -14.90 -11.09 22.06
C TYR A 424 -15.81 -10.28 21.11
N CYS A 425 -15.29 -9.78 19.99
CA CYS A 425 -16.10 -9.08 18.98
C CYS A 425 -17.17 -9.98 18.31
N LEU A 426 -16.96 -11.31 18.32
CA LEU A 426 -17.84 -12.30 17.71
C LEU A 426 -18.78 -12.98 18.72
N MET A 427 -18.68 -12.67 20.01
CA MET A 427 -19.56 -13.26 21.01
C MET A 427 -21.00 -12.80 20.83
N ASP A 428 -21.92 -13.78 20.91
CA ASP A 428 -23.36 -13.53 20.84
C ASP A 428 -23.88 -12.83 22.11
N ARG A 429 -25.02 -12.17 21.97
CA ARG A 429 -25.74 -11.54 23.08
C ARG A 429 -26.53 -12.56 23.90
N ASP A 430 -27.01 -13.64 23.25
CA ASP A 430 -27.67 -14.74 23.90
C ASP A 430 -26.68 -15.49 24.79
N GLU A 431 -27.04 -15.72 26.05
CA GLU A 431 -26.15 -16.32 27.05
C GLU A 431 -25.87 -17.79 26.73
N GLU A 432 -26.85 -18.53 26.22
CA GLU A 432 -26.71 -19.97 25.91
C GLU A 432 -25.77 -20.16 24.71
N ILE A 433 -25.95 -19.37 23.65
CA ILE A 433 -25.08 -19.38 22.48
C ILE A 433 -23.66 -18.93 22.84
N ARG A 434 -23.54 -17.87 23.64
CA ARG A 434 -22.25 -17.34 24.10
C ARG A 434 -21.47 -18.37 24.93
N GLU A 435 -22.12 -19.14 25.80
CA GLU A 435 -21.45 -20.22 26.55
C GLU A 435 -20.98 -21.34 25.64
N GLN A 436 -21.74 -21.69 24.60
CA GLN A 436 -21.31 -22.63 23.58
C GLN A 436 -20.11 -22.09 22.78
N GLN A 437 -20.12 -20.82 22.41
CA GLN A 437 -18.99 -20.16 21.73
C GLN A 437 -17.73 -20.17 22.60
N LEU A 438 -17.85 -19.88 23.90
CA LEU A 438 -16.74 -19.93 24.86
C LEU A 438 -16.17 -21.36 24.97
N LEU A 439 -17.02 -22.38 24.91
CA LEU A 439 -16.57 -23.77 24.87
C LEU A 439 -15.75 -24.08 23.62
N PHE A 440 -16.15 -23.57 22.45
CA PHE A 440 -15.36 -23.70 21.21
C PHE A 440 -14.00 -23.00 21.32
N VAL A 441 -13.93 -21.81 21.94
CA VAL A 441 -12.66 -21.14 22.23
C VAL A 441 -11.79 -22.01 23.14
N ALA A 442 -12.34 -22.57 24.24
CA ALA A 442 -11.59 -23.42 25.14
C ALA A 442 -11.02 -24.66 24.44
N GLN A 443 -11.81 -25.32 23.59
CA GLN A 443 -11.41 -26.54 22.87
C GLN A 443 -10.30 -26.29 21.84
N ASN A 444 -10.33 -25.17 21.11
CA ASN A 444 -9.41 -24.92 20.01
C ASN A 444 -8.19 -24.10 20.42
N MET A 445 -8.36 -23.16 21.37
CA MET A 445 -7.33 -22.20 21.77
C MET A 445 -6.82 -22.42 23.20
N GLY A 446 -7.54 -23.21 23.99
CA GLY A 446 -7.20 -23.52 25.38
C GLY A 446 -8.00 -22.72 26.41
N SER A 447 -8.03 -23.24 27.66
CA SER A 447 -8.79 -22.63 28.76
C SER A 447 -8.32 -21.22 29.13
N ASP A 448 -7.04 -20.91 28.93
CA ASP A 448 -6.51 -19.57 29.21
C ASP A 448 -7.08 -18.53 28.25
N SER A 449 -7.28 -18.91 26.97
CA SER A 449 -7.88 -18.02 25.97
C SER A 449 -9.38 -17.79 26.30
N GLU A 450 -10.10 -18.82 26.66
CA GLU A 450 -11.49 -18.71 27.12
C GLU A 450 -11.62 -17.82 28.35
N ALA A 451 -10.76 -18.00 29.36
CA ALA A 451 -10.77 -17.18 30.56
C ALA A 451 -10.51 -15.70 30.26
N ARG A 452 -9.64 -15.39 29.28
CA ARG A 452 -9.40 -14.00 28.84
C ARG A 452 -10.61 -13.43 28.13
N VAL A 453 -11.29 -14.17 27.26
CA VAL A 453 -12.53 -13.70 26.62
C VAL A 453 -13.61 -13.42 27.67
N ARG A 454 -13.76 -14.26 28.70
CA ARG A 454 -14.67 -13.98 29.84
C ARG A 454 -14.26 -12.71 30.58
N GLY A 455 -12.95 -12.47 30.74
CA GLY A 455 -12.43 -11.23 31.33
C GLY A 455 -12.87 -9.99 30.55
N LEU A 456 -12.75 -10.00 29.22
CA LEU A 456 -13.19 -8.92 28.35
C LEU A 456 -14.71 -8.70 28.40
N LEU A 457 -15.49 -9.79 28.39
CA LEU A 457 -16.96 -9.73 28.57
C LEU A 457 -17.36 -9.15 29.93
N SER A 458 -16.60 -9.43 30.99
CA SER A 458 -16.84 -8.88 32.31
C SER A 458 -16.48 -7.39 32.40
N ALA A 459 -15.41 -6.98 31.72
CA ALA A 459 -14.96 -5.57 31.69
C ALA A 459 -15.90 -4.69 30.83
N SER A 460 -16.43 -5.20 29.75
CA SER A 460 -17.40 -4.51 28.90
C SER A 460 -18.41 -5.52 28.34
N PRO A 461 -19.53 -5.75 29.06
CA PRO A 461 -20.53 -6.75 28.63
C PRO A 461 -21.22 -6.39 27.32
N GLU A 462 -21.36 -5.12 27.01
CA GLU A 462 -22.01 -4.62 25.79
C GLU A 462 -21.06 -3.69 25.04
N LEU A 463 -20.42 -4.22 24.00
CA LEU A 463 -19.72 -3.42 23.01
C LEU A 463 -20.75 -2.92 21.98
N ALA A 464 -20.78 -1.62 21.71
CA ALA A 464 -21.63 -1.07 20.67
C ALA A 464 -21.26 -1.67 19.31
N ARG A 465 -22.26 -1.88 18.43
CA ARG A 465 -22.06 -2.53 17.13
C ARG A 465 -21.05 -1.77 16.29
N GLU A 466 -21.13 -0.45 16.31
CA GLU A 466 -20.25 0.44 15.54
C GLU A 466 -18.77 0.38 15.98
N GLN A 467 -18.51 -0.06 17.23
CA GLN A 467 -17.15 -0.19 17.78
C GLN A 467 -16.48 -1.52 17.42
N ARG A 468 -17.24 -2.57 17.05
CA ARG A 468 -16.71 -3.92 16.85
C ARG A 468 -15.77 -4.00 15.65
N LEU A 469 -16.16 -3.43 14.50
CA LEU A 469 -15.33 -3.45 13.30
C LEU A 469 -14.04 -2.61 13.44
N PRO A 470 -14.07 -1.37 13.97
CA PRO A 470 -12.84 -0.64 14.30
C PRO A 470 -11.94 -1.37 15.30
N LEU A 471 -12.49 -1.97 16.33
CA LEU A 471 -11.73 -2.74 17.31
C LEU A 471 -11.02 -3.94 16.66
N LEU A 472 -11.70 -4.60 15.73
CA LEU A 472 -11.09 -5.65 14.91
C LEU A 472 -9.93 -5.11 14.07
N GLU A 473 -10.14 -4.01 13.36
CA GLU A 473 -9.12 -3.39 12.50
C GLU A 473 -7.87 -2.99 13.31
N ILE A 474 -8.05 -2.49 14.54
CA ILE A 474 -6.97 -2.18 15.48
C ILE A 474 -6.21 -3.45 15.90
N SER A 475 -6.89 -4.59 16.08
CA SER A 475 -6.25 -5.84 16.53
C SER A 475 -5.50 -6.60 15.40
N ILE A 476 -5.80 -6.34 14.12
CA ILE A 476 -5.22 -7.04 12.97
C ILE A 476 -3.69 -6.99 12.93
N PRO A 477 -2.98 -5.87 13.20
CA PRO A 477 -1.52 -5.83 13.19
C PRO A 477 -0.88 -6.87 14.11
N GLU A 478 -1.45 -7.04 15.31
CA GLU A 478 -0.94 -8.01 16.29
C GLU A 478 -1.26 -9.47 15.89
N LEU A 479 -2.43 -9.70 15.28
CA LEU A 479 -2.80 -11.02 14.75
C LEU A 479 -1.89 -11.47 13.62
N LYS A 480 -1.49 -10.57 12.73
CA LYS A 480 -0.57 -10.85 11.60
C LYS A 480 0.83 -11.31 12.06
N ARG A 481 1.24 -10.96 13.26
CA ARG A 481 2.54 -11.37 13.83
C ARG A 481 2.54 -12.77 14.40
N ARG A 482 1.38 -13.40 14.52
CA ARG A 482 1.26 -14.77 15.03
C ARG A 482 1.82 -15.78 14.05
N PRO A 483 2.35 -16.92 14.53
CA PRO A 483 2.76 -18.02 13.69
C PRO A 483 1.62 -18.51 12.79
N PRO A 484 1.88 -18.99 11.56
CA PRO A 484 0.85 -19.46 10.63
C PRO A 484 -0.08 -20.52 11.22
N ASP A 485 0.45 -21.44 12.04
CA ASP A 485 -0.34 -22.47 12.71
C ASP A 485 -1.35 -21.89 13.71
N HIS A 486 -0.95 -20.82 14.42
CA HIS A 486 -1.85 -20.10 15.32
C HIS A 486 -2.96 -19.39 14.52
N VAL A 487 -2.59 -18.69 13.44
CA VAL A 487 -3.57 -18.05 12.55
C VAL A 487 -4.57 -19.06 11.98
N SER A 488 -4.10 -20.25 11.59
CA SER A 488 -4.99 -21.32 11.11
C SER A 488 -6.01 -21.76 12.17
N LYS A 489 -5.57 -21.89 13.43
CA LYS A 489 -6.47 -22.21 14.56
C LYS A 489 -7.48 -21.08 14.80
N VAL A 490 -7.02 -19.82 14.76
CA VAL A 490 -7.90 -18.64 14.90
C VAL A 490 -9.00 -18.67 13.84
N LEU A 491 -8.65 -18.88 12.56
CA LEU A 491 -9.62 -18.94 11.46
C LEU A 491 -10.63 -20.09 11.63
N THR A 492 -10.15 -21.26 12.11
CA THR A 492 -11.03 -22.39 12.41
C THR A 492 -11.99 -22.06 13.55
N THR A 493 -11.50 -21.40 14.60
CA THR A 493 -12.33 -21.01 15.75
C THR A 493 -13.36 -19.96 15.34
N VAL A 494 -12.98 -18.93 14.56
CA VAL A 494 -13.92 -17.92 14.02
C VAL A 494 -15.06 -18.57 13.25
N LYS A 495 -14.76 -19.59 12.43
CA LYS A 495 -15.81 -20.32 11.70
C LYS A 495 -16.76 -21.03 12.66
N LEU A 496 -16.27 -21.69 13.70
CA LEU A 496 -17.11 -22.37 14.70
C LEU A 496 -17.95 -21.39 15.53
N LEU A 497 -17.41 -20.21 15.84
CA LEU A 497 -18.16 -19.17 16.55
C LEU A 497 -19.37 -18.68 15.74
N ASN A 498 -19.19 -18.50 14.43
CA ASN A 498 -20.26 -18.06 13.55
C ASN A 498 -21.32 -19.12 13.25
N GLU A 499 -20.98 -20.41 13.43
CA GLU A 499 -21.91 -21.52 13.21
C GLU A 499 -22.61 -21.97 14.50
N ALA A 500 -22.37 -21.30 15.64
CA ALA A 500 -22.78 -21.77 16.97
C ALA A 500 -24.30 -21.83 17.15
N ASP A 501 -25.06 -20.89 16.61
CA ASP A 501 -26.51 -20.80 16.72
C ASP A 501 -27.25 -21.49 15.54
N GLY A 502 -26.51 -21.98 14.53
CA GLY A 502 -27.06 -22.54 13.29
C GLY A 502 -27.71 -21.52 12.36
N GLN A 503 -27.60 -20.23 12.67
CA GLN A 503 -28.01 -19.10 11.82
C GLN A 503 -26.84 -18.13 11.73
N THR A 504 -26.47 -17.73 10.52
CA THR A 504 -25.39 -16.75 10.34
C THR A 504 -25.98 -15.36 10.24
N ASP A 505 -25.80 -14.53 11.28
CA ASP A 505 -26.13 -13.10 11.20
C ASP A 505 -25.21 -12.39 10.18
N VAL A 506 -25.75 -11.35 9.56
CA VAL A 506 -25.03 -10.55 8.57
C VAL A 506 -23.72 -10.02 9.15
N PHE A 507 -23.74 -9.51 10.36
CA PHE A 507 -22.56 -8.95 11.02
C PHE A 507 -21.47 -10.01 11.25
N GLU A 508 -21.84 -11.18 11.73
CA GLU A 508 -20.91 -12.30 11.99
C GLU A 508 -20.23 -12.78 10.71
N TYR A 509 -21.03 -12.98 9.64
CA TYR A 509 -20.50 -13.33 8.33
C TYR A 509 -19.49 -12.29 7.83
N LEU A 510 -19.83 -11.01 7.95
CA LEU A 510 -19.01 -9.92 7.47
C LEU A 510 -17.68 -9.84 8.23
N MET A 511 -17.73 -9.96 9.56
CA MET A 511 -16.54 -9.98 10.42
C MET A 511 -15.63 -11.15 10.06
N ALA A 512 -16.19 -12.37 9.93
CA ALA A 512 -15.42 -13.54 9.54
C ALA A 512 -14.75 -13.36 8.17
N LYS A 513 -15.44 -12.75 7.21
CA LYS A 513 -14.89 -12.49 5.87
C LYS A 513 -13.72 -11.52 5.91
N ILE A 514 -13.83 -10.39 6.61
CA ILE A 514 -12.74 -9.43 6.76
C ILE A 514 -11.53 -10.08 7.44
N ILE A 515 -11.77 -10.79 8.55
CA ILE A 515 -10.71 -11.48 9.29
C ILE A 515 -9.98 -12.49 8.39
N ALA A 516 -10.76 -13.38 7.75
CA ALA A 516 -10.21 -14.40 6.88
C ALA A 516 -9.39 -13.79 5.75
N GLN A 517 -9.89 -12.74 5.11
CA GLN A 517 -9.20 -12.06 4.02
C GLN A 517 -7.91 -11.40 4.50
N HIS A 518 -7.97 -10.55 5.52
CA HIS A 518 -6.79 -9.80 5.97
C HIS A 518 -5.69 -10.70 6.51
N LEU A 519 -6.04 -11.76 7.25
CA LEU A 519 -5.05 -12.73 7.73
C LEU A 519 -4.49 -13.57 6.59
N TRP A 520 -5.34 -14.05 5.65
CA TRP A 520 -4.87 -14.80 4.50
C TRP A 520 -3.96 -13.96 3.60
N GLU A 521 -4.32 -12.71 3.34
CA GLU A 521 -3.54 -11.79 2.52
C GLU A 521 -2.20 -11.43 3.16
N SER A 522 -2.15 -11.29 4.48
CA SER A 522 -0.91 -11.03 5.21
C SER A 522 0.11 -12.17 5.09
N ILE A 523 -0.38 -13.41 5.03
CA ILE A 523 0.45 -14.61 4.83
C ILE A 523 0.80 -14.81 3.36
N ASN A 524 -0.10 -14.41 2.43
CA ASN A 524 0.03 -14.60 1.00
C ASN A 524 0.03 -13.29 0.19
N PRO A 525 0.82 -12.27 0.54
CA PRO A 525 0.70 -10.92 -0.03
C PRO A 525 0.93 -10.87 -1.54
N GLN A 526 1.62 -11.87 -2.08
CA GLN A 526 1.92 -11.97 -3.52
C GLN A 526 0.77 -12.50 -4.35
N GLN A 527 -0.13 -13.28 -3.74
CA GLN A 527 -1.30 -13.84 -4.41
C GLN A 527 -2.44 -12.83 -4.49
N VAL A 528 -2.39 -11.78 -3.67
CA VAL A 528 -3.37 -10.69 -3.67
C VAL A 528 -3.35 -9.94 -5.00
N LYS A 529 -4.49 -9.79 -5.63
CA LYS A 529 -4.66 -9.02 -6.87
C LYS A 529 -5.58 -7.84 -6.61
N LEU A 530 -5.03 -6.68 -6.32
CA LEU A 530 -5.79 -5.45 -6.08
C LEU A 530 -6.70 -5.03 -7.25
N SER A 531 -6.42 -5.49 -8.47
CA SER A 531 -7.26 -5.23 -9.63
C SER A 531 -7.23 -6.40 -10.62
N GLY A 532 -8.40 -6.81 -11.07
CA GLY A 532 -8.58 -7.87 -12.06
C GLY A 532 -8.59 -7.38 -13.51
N LYS A 533 -8.91 -8.29 -14.42
CA LYS A 533 -9.13 -8.02 -15.86
C LYS A 533 -10.57 -8.33 -16.27
N GLY A 534 -11.40 -8.74 -15.31
CA GLY A 534 -12.80 -9.09 -15.53
C GLY A 534 -13.62 -7.90 -16.04
N SER A 535 -14.70 -8.20 -16.75
CA SER A 535 -15.68 -7.20 -17.20
C SER A 535 -16.97 -7.39 -16.43
N LEU A 536 -17.55 -6.31 -15.96
CA LEU A 536 -18.84 -6.29 -15.27
C LEU A 536 -19.96 -6.85 -16.15
N THR A 537 -19.89 -6.63 -17.48
CA THR A 537 -20.87 -7.20 -18.40
C THR A 537 -20.94 -8.73 -18.35
N LYS A 538 -19.81 -9.40 -18.05
CA LYS A 538 -19.77 -10.87 -17.91
C LYS A 538 -20.12 -11.35 -16.50
N ALA A 539 -20.06 -10.48 -15.52
CA ALA A 539 -20.31 -10.75 -14.11
C ALA A 539 -21.57 -10.02 -13.59
N VAL A 540 -22.40 -9.52 -14.49
CA VAL A 540 -23.55 -8.71 -14.11
C VAL A 540 -24.53 -9.51 -13.24
N ASP A 541 -24.73 -10.79 -13.51
CA ASP A 541 -25.58 -11.66 -12.70
C ASP A 541 -25.09 -11.73 -11.26
N LYS A 542 -23.77 -11.85 -11.06
CA LYS A 542 -23.15 -11.86 -9.72
C LYS A 542 -23.26 -10.51 -9.02
N ALA A 543 -23.18 -9.43 -9.74
CA ALA A 543 -23.43 -8.09 -9.21
C ALA A 543 -24.88 -7.91 -8.77
N LEU A 544 -25.83 -8.40 -9.56
CA LEU A 544 -27.26 -8.35 -9.23
C LEU A 544 -27.61 -9.23 -8.02
N GLU A 545 -26.95 -10.40 -7.87
CA GLU A 545 -27.07 -11.24 -6.68
C GLU A 545 -26.61 -10.48 -5.42
N VAL A 546 -25.46 -9.82 -5.44
CA VAL A 546 -24.96 -9.03 -4.29
C VAL A 546 -25.87 -7.84 -3.98
N ILE A 547 -26.37 -7.13 -5.00
CA ILE A 547 -27.34 -6.05 -4.82
C ILE A 547 -28.64 -6.57 -4.18
N ALA A 548 -29.11 -7.75 -4.57
CA ALA A 548 -30.30 -8.36 -4.00
C ALA A 548 -30.10 -8.70 -2.52
N VAL A 549 -28.93 -9.26 -2.15
CA VAL A 549 -28.57 -9.52 -0.74
C VAL A 549 -28.56 -8.21 0.06
N LEU A 550 -27.94 -7.16 -0.47
CA LEU A 550 -27.87 -5.86 0.20
C LEU A 550 -29.28 -5.26 0.40
N ALA A 551 -30.14 -5.33 -0.62
CA ALA A 551 -31.53 -4.85 -0.53
C ALA A 551 -32.36 -5.64 0.49
N LEU A 552 -32.18 -6.97 0.58
CA LEU A 552 -32.90 -7.84 1.51
C LEU A 552 -32.56 -7.54 2.97
N HIS A 553 -31.29 -7.30 3.27
CA HIS A 553 -30.83 -7.09 4.65
C HIS A 553 -30.93 -5.63 5.12
N GLY A 554 -31.15 -4.69 4.20
CA GLY A 554 -31.31 -3.28 4.54
C GLY A 554 -32.77 -2.83 4.73
N ASN A 555 -33.75 -3.63 4.31
CA ASN A 555 -35.13 -3.18 4.26
C ASN A 555 -36.11 -4.18 4.87
N GLU A 556 -37.05 -3.69 5.66
CA GLU A 556 -38.02 -4.53 6.37
C GLU A 556 -39.25 -4.92 5.51
N SER A 557 -39.58 -4.11 4.50
CA SER A 557 -40.78 -4.36 3.67
C SER A 557 -40.42 -4.81 2.26
N LYS A 558 -41.22 -5.74 1.71
CA LYS A 558 -41.01 -6.23 0.33
C LYS A 558 -40.99 -5.11 -0.72
N ALA A 559 -41.78 -4.07 -0.54
CA ALA A 559 -41.83 -2.93 -1.45
C ALA A 559 -40.52 -2.08 -1.36
N ALA A 560 -39.98 -1.91 -0.17
CA ALA A 560 -38.68 -1.21 0.03
C ALA A 560 -37.53 -2.03 -0.56
N VAL A 561 -37.48 -3.36 -0.33
CA VAL A 561 -36.52 -4.27 -0.95
C VAL A 561 -36.55 -4.16 -2.49
N GLU A 562 -37.71 -4.22 -3.11
CA GLU A 562 -37.83 -4.08 -4.55
C GLU A 562 -37.40 -2.69 -5.05
N SER A 563 -37.66 -1.62 -4.27
CA SER A 563 -37.23 -0.26 -4.59
C SER A 563 -35.73 -0.14 -4.54
N ALA A 564 -35.09 -0.62 -3.47
CA ALA A 564 -33.67 -0.62 -3.27
C ALA A 564 -32.95 -1.44 -4.35
N TYR A 565 -33.41 -2.65 -4.62
CA TYR A 565 -32.87 -3.46 -5.72
C TYR A 565 -32.97 -2.76 -7.07
N ARG A 566 -34.11 -2.14 -7.37
CA ARG A 566 -34.32 -1.41 -8.62
C ARG A 566 -33.39 -0.22 -8.78
N ALA A 567 -33.13 0.52 -7.69
CA ALA A 567 -32.21 1.64 -7.70
C ALA A 567 -30.79 1.19 -8.03
N GLY A 568 -30.30 0.15 -7.36
CA GLY A 568 -28.95 -0.40 -7.64
C GLY A 568 -28.84 -1.00 -9.04
N ARG A 569 -29.83 -1.80 -9.46
CA ARG A 569 -29.83 -2.40 -10.79
C ARG A 569 -29.79 -1.36 -11.91
N ALA A 570 -30.48 -0.23 -11.77
CA ALA A 570 -30.54 0.83 -12.79
C ALA A 570 -29.15 1.42 -13.13
N VAL A 571 -28.20 1.35 -12.20
CA VAL A 571 -26.80 1.77 -12.43
C VAL A 571 -26.05 0.77 -13.31
N LEU A 572 -26.36 -0.53 -13.20
CA LEU A 572 -25.66 -1.60 -13.90
C LEU A 572 -26.27 -1.95 -15.25
N VAL A 573 -27.59 -2.00 -15.33
CA VAL A 573 -28.32 -2.53 -16.48
C VAL A 573 -29.37 -1.52 -16.92
N SER A 574 -29.40 -1.24 -18.22
CA SER A 574 -30.41 -0.34 -18.82
C SER A 574 -31.76 -1.02 -18.98
N ASP A 575 -31.83 -2.36 -18.90
CA ASP A 575 -33.08 -3.11 -19.00
C ASP A 575 -33.87 -3.03 -17.68
N THR A 576 -35.05 -2.47 -17.75
CA THR A 576 -35.95 -2.29 -16.60
C THR A 576 -36.68 -3.57 -16.18
N ASN A 577 -36.61 -4.64 -16.98
CA ASN A 577 -37.41 -5.86 -16.79
C ASN A 577 -36.66 -7.01 -16.11
N THR A 578 -35.37 -6.87 -15.82
CA THR A 578 -34.60 -7.91 -15.12
C THR A 578 -35.16 -8.11 -13.71
N PRO A 579 -35.76 -9.26 -13.37
CA PRO A 579 -36.32 -9.51 -12.05
C PRO A 579 -35.22 -9.60 -10.99
N MET A 580 -35.59 -9.41 -9.73
CA MET A 580 -34.70 -9.67 -8.61
C MET A 580 -34.45 -11.18 -8.54
N PRO A 581 -33.16 -11.61 -8.40
CA PRO A 581 -32.86 -13.02 -8.21
C PRO A 581 -33.43 -13.52 -6.88
N ASP A 582 -33.88 -14.77 -6.90
CA ASP A 582 -34.28 -15.45 -5.65
C ASP A 582 -33.06 -15.86 -4.85
N ILE A 583 -33.04 -15.49 -3.59
CA ILE A 583 -31.90 -15.70 -2.70
C ILE A 583 -32.36 -16.66 -1.56
N GLU A 584 -32.03 -17.94 -1.70
CA GLU A 584 -32.33 -18.95 -0.67
C GLU A 584 -31.25 -18.95 0.42
N ASP A 585 -29.98 -19.02 0.04
CA ASP A 585 -28.81 -18.94 0.94
C ASP A 585 -27.92 -17.77 0.50
N TRP A 586 -28.07 -16.64 1.21
CA TRP A 586 -27.34 -15.42 0.91
C TRP A 586 -25.84 -15.53 1.19
N CYS A 587 -25.43 -16.35 2.18
CA CYS A 587 -24.01 -16.59 2.50
C CYS A 587 -23.32 -17.32 1.33
N GLU A 588 -23.93 -18.38 0.77
CA GLU A 588 -23.40 -19.09 -0.38
C GLU A 588 -23.32 -18.20 -1.61
N VAL A 589 -24.35 -17.36 -1.82
CA VAL A 589 -24.38 -16.37 -2.90
C VAL A 589 -23.20 -15.41 -2.80
N MET A 590 -22.96 -14.83 -1.62
CA MET A 590 -21.84 -13.92 -1.37
C MET A 590 -20.49 -14.61 -1.57
N ASP A 591 -20.34 -15.84 -1.06
CA ASP A 591 -19.10 -16.62 -1.17
C ASP A 591 -18.73 -16.92 -2.63
N ARG A 592 -19.72 -17.13 -3.46
CA ARG A 592 -19.54 -17.39 -4.88
C ARG A 592 -19.36 -16.10 -5.70
N ALA A 593 -20.06 -15.02 -5.37
CA ALA A 593 -20.05 -13.78 -6.14
C ALA A 593 -18.83 -12.90 -5.87
N LEU A 594 -18.44 -12.70 -4.60
CA LEU A 594 -17.39 -11.78 -4.22
C LEU A 594 -16.02 -12.08 -4.88
N PRO A 595 -15.52 -13.33 -4.95
CA PRO A 595 -14.25 -13.63 -5.63
C PRO A 595 -14.28 -13.29 -7.13
N ILE A 596 -15.43 -13.39 -7.78
CA ILE A 596 -15.61 -13.05 -9.21
C ILE A 596 -15.59 -11.52 -9.37
N LEU A 597 -16.30 -10.82 -8.51
CA LEU A 597 -16.40 -9.35 -8.52
C LEU A 597 -15.06 -8.69 -8.14
N ASP A 598 -14.27 -9.32 -7.28
CA ASP A 598 -12.92 -8.85 -6.99
C ASP A 598 -11.99 -8.86 -8.22
N GLN A 599 -12.20 -9.76 -9.17
CA GLN A 599 -11.43 -9.83 -10.40
C GLN A 599 -11.84 -8.79 -11.47
N LEU A 600 -12.80 -7.92 -11.19
CA LEU A 600 -13.19 -6.84 -12.09
C LEU A 600 -12.06 -5.81 -12.28
N LYS A 601 -12.04 -5.16 -13.45
CA LYS A 601 -11.17 -4.00 -13.68
C LYS A 601 -11.65 -2.78 -12.85
N PRO A 602 -10.77 -1.83 -12.53
CA PRO A 602 -11.10 -0.71 -11.63
C PRO A 602 -12.35 0.08 -12.03
N THR A 603 -12.50 0.44 -13.30
CA THR A 603 -13.68 1.17 -13.81
C THR A 603 -14.99 0.39 -13.68
N ASP A 604 -14.94 -0.94 -13.68
CA ASP A 604 -16.11 -1.79 -13.50
C ASP A 604 -16.40 -1.99 -11.99
N LYS A 605 -15.37 -1.99 -11.12
CA LYS A 605 -15.54 -1.91 -9.65
C LYS A 605 -16.21 -0.60 -9.24
N GLU A 606 -15.82 0.53 -9.87
CA GLU A 606 -16.47 1.83 -9.65
C GLU A 606 -17.98 1.78 -9.92
N ARG A 607 -18.38 1.21 -11.09
CA ARG A 607 -19.80 1.06 -11.44
C ARG A 607 -20.53 0.14 -10.46
N LEU A 608 -19.91 -0.94 -10.02
CA LEU A 608 -20.45 -1.84 -9.01
C LEU A 608 -20.69 -1.10 -7.70
N VAL A 609 -19.68 -0.35 -7.20
CA VAL A 609 -19.80 0.39 -5.94
C VAL A 609 -20.86 1.49 -6.04
N LYS A 610 -20.94 2.22 -7.15
CA LYS A 610 -22.04 3.17 -7.40
C LYS A 610 -23.40 2.51 -7.31
N SER A 611 -23.52 1.30 -7.83
CA SER A 611 -24.76 0.51 -7.75
C SER A 611 -25.10 0.09 -6.32
N LEU A 612 -24.10 -0.39 -5.55
CA LEU A 612 -24.28 -0.76 -4.15
C LEU A 612 -24.70 0.46 -3.30
N ILE A 613 -24.06 1.61 -3.51
CA ILE A 613 -24.42 2.86 -2.83
C ILE A 613 -25.84 3.30 -3.19
N ALA A 614 -26.23 3.21 -4.47
CA ALA A 614 -27.58 3.53 -4.91
C ALA A 614 -28.65 2.61 -4.28
N THR A 615 -28.29 1.35 -4.00
CA THR A 615 -29.18 0.40 -3.28
C THR A 615 -29.38 0.85 -1.82
N VAL A 616 -28.30 1.16 -1.12
CA VAL A 616 -28.35 1.59 0.29
C VAL A 616 -29.06 2.93 0.46
N MET A 617 -28.95 3.83 -0.50
CA MET A 617 -29.55 5.19 -0.42
C MET A 617 -30.98 5.26 -0.99
N ALA A 618 -31.59 4.15 -1.38
CA ALA A 618 -32.86 4.15 -2.11
C ALA A 618 -34.03 4.73 -1.31
N ASP A 619 -34.04 4.64 0.00
CA ASP A 619 -35.10 5.12 0.90
C ASP A 619 -34.72 6.36 1.73
N SER A 620 -33.50 6.91 1.49
CA SER A 620 -32.94 8.05 2.24
C SER A 620 -32.72 7.79 3.75
N LYS A 621 -32.88 6.55 4.22
CA LYS A 621 -32.54 6.10 5.55
C LYS A 621 -31.47 5.03 5.42
N VAL A 622 -30.33 5.27 6.02
CA VAL A 622 -29.21 4.33 5.92
C VAL A 622 -29.10 3.56 7.22
N ALA A 623 -29.44 2.27 7.17
CA ALA A 623 -29.30 1.40 8.34
C ALA A 623 -27.82 1.07 8.60
N VAL A 624 -27.44 0.90 9.89
CA VAL A 624 -26.08 0.51 10.27
C VAL A 624 -25.67 -0.78 9.58
N THR A 625 -26.58 -1.76 9.50
CA THR A 625 -26.35 -3.05 8.83
C THR A 625 -26.00 -2.90 7.34
N GLU A 626 -26.67 -1.98 6.64
CA GLU A 626 -26.40 -1.70 5.21
C GLU A 626 -25.01 -1.11 5.03
N LEU A 627 -24.61 -0.19 5.90
CA LEU A 627 -23.28 0.42 5.85
C LEU A 627 -22.19 -0.58 6.13
N GLU A 628 -22.37 -1.43 7.13
CA GLU A 628 -21.44 -2.51 7.45
C GLU A 628 -21.31 -3.49 6.29
N LEU A 629 -22.43 -3.94 5.70
CA LEU A 629 -22.44 -4.83 4.55
C LEU A 629 -21.73 -4.19 3.35
N LEU A 630 -22.06 -2.93 3.04
CA LEU A 630 -21.41 -2.16 1.99
C LEU A 630 -19.89 -2.06 2.21
N ARG A 631 -19.48 -1.72 3.44
CA ARG A 631 -18.06 -1.58 3.79
C ARG A 631 -17.30 -2.89 3.62
N VAL A 632 -17.88 -4.00 4.07
CA VAL A 632 -17.23 -5.30 3.94
C VAL A 632 -17.18 -5.77 2.49
N VAL A 633 -18.27 -5.63 1.72
CA VAL A 633 -18.24 -5.94 0.29
C VAL A 633 -17.13 -5.14 -0.41
N CYS A 634 -17.03 -3.84 -0.14
CA CYS A 634 -15.99 -2.99 -0.69
C CYS A 634 -14.59 -3.44 -0.24
N SER A 635 -14.40 -3.80 1.02
CA SER A 635 -13.12 -4.32 1.53
C SER A 635 -12.72 -5.61 0.82
N VAL A 636 -13.65 -6.56 0.68
CA VAL A 636 -13.41 -7.85 0.02
C VAL A 636 -13.04 -7.68 -1.46
N ILE A 637 -13.61 -6.71 -2.14
CA ILE A 637 -13.25 -6.41 -3.54
C ILE A 637 -12.08 -5.42 -3.67
N HIS A 638 -11.32 -5.16 -2.59
CA HIS A 638 -10.17 -4.25 -2.53
C HIS A 638 -10.50 -2.80 -2.94
N VAL A 639 -11.66 -2.33 -2.53
CA VAL A 639 -12.08 -0.93 -2.65
C VAL A 639 -12.17 -0.33 -1.25
N PRO A 640 -11.23 0.53 -0.84
CA PRO A 640 -11.23 1.12 0.50
C PRO A 640 -12.39 2.11 0.62
N LEU A 641 -13.45 1.71 1.29
CA LEU A 641 -14.59 2.58 1.56
C LEU A 641 -14.33 3.37 2.84
N PRO A 642 -14.35 4.71 2.81
CA PRO A 642 -14.16 5.51 4.00
C PRO A 642 -15.28 5.28 5.02
N MET A 643 -14.98 5.55 6.30
CA MET A 643 -15.94 5.41 7.39
C MET A 643 -17.21 6.24 7.13
N ILE A 644 -18.36 5.61 7.23
CA ILE A 644 -19.67 6.23 7.07
C ILE A 644 -20.42 5.99 8.37
N THR A 645 -20.97 7.03 8.97
CA THR A 645 -21.90 6.88 10.11
C THR A 645 -23.32 7.02 9.59
N GLY A 646 -24.22 6.12 10.00
CA GLY A 646 -25.65 6.28 9.79
C GLY A 646 -26.10 7.59 10.44
N GLY A 647 -26.81 8.44 9.72
CA GLY A 647 -27.53 9.55 10.34
C GLY A 647 -28.73 8.99 11.08
N GLU A 648 -28.91 9.37 12.36
CA GLU A 648 -30.17 9.22 13.06
C GLU A 648 -31.28 10.06 12.40
#